data_f0eacdfeb26b3a9b5ebf444fac68fb8f
#
_entry.id   f0eacdfeb26b3a9b5ebf444fac68fb8f
#
_cell.length_a   1.000
_cell.length_b   1.000
_cell.length_c   1.000
_cell.angle_alpha   90.00
_cell.angle_beta   90.00
_cell.angle_gamma   90.00
#
_symmetry.space_group_name_H-M   'P 1'
#
loop_
_entity.id
_entity.type
_entity.pdbx_description
1 polymer ?
#
loop_
_entity_poly.entity_id
_entity_poly.type
_entity_poly.pdbx_seq_one_letter_code
_entity_poly.pdbx_strand_id
1 'polypeptide(L)'
;MKKRVIFIVVTALLCCLLVACGSKTRLQAPQNIRQNGPFLIWDEVENAEGYIVLADNEEYVTAEPSCNLSFLGGETVYVVKIKAVGDGENFADSDWSEFGFNEIFKYTLLADGSGYEVNLSVSSVELQDRKVVVPSTYENLPVTRIADKMFYKCASLTEVVLPNTLKEIGANAFYNCKALTSIDLPSSVTAIGSGAFSGCSSLKKLIVPTGIEQIENLTFEGCTSLTEIVLPNTLKEIGKMAFINCKALTSIELPASVTAIGSGAFSGCSSLKKLIVPTGIEQIENLTFEGCASLTEVVLPNTLEAIGASSFWNCSALESIELPESVTAIGTGAFRECVALKKIVVPSGVECIAKEMFYECASLTEVALPNTLKEIGANAFYNCDALESIELPASVTAIGSGAFRECVALKKIVVSSGVECIAEEMFYECASLTEIVLSNTLKEIKRAAFAHCIALESIELPESVTAIGSSAFSGCLSLKKIVVPDGIERIEGNMFGDCTSLTEVVLPSTLKEIRGMAFLGCIVLENIELPESVTAIGSIAFGGCSSLKKIVVPTGVERIEGSTFVGCSNLTEVVLPSTLKEIMGMAFRNCEALKTVVLPSSLKDIGKGAFSNCPLESVFFGGTEAEYLSVSVAEGNDSILSAAVYFYSETEPTENPQKFWRYSGGKPLPWA
;
A
#
# COMPACT_ATOMS: atom_id res chain seq x y z
N MET A 1 -50.17 -32.72 -22.39
CA MET A 1 -51.10 -33.13 -23.43
C MET A 1 -52.49 -32.63 -23.08
N LYS A 2 -53.11 -31.95 -24.04
CA LYS A 2 -54.50 -31.49 -24.11
C LYS A 2 -54.93 -30.38 -23.16
N LYS A 3 -54.74 -29.15 -23.63
CA LYS A 3 -55.50 -27.96 -23.22
C LYS A 3 -57.02 -28.19 -23.41
N ARG A 4 -57.80 -27.98 -22.38
CA ARG A 4 -59.26 -27.78 -22.53
C ARG A 4 -59.56 -26.31 -22.23
N VAL A 5 -59.77 -25.59 -23.33
CA VAL A 5 -60.32 -24.24 -23.34
C VAL A 5 -61.82 -24.44 -23.23
N ILE A 6 -62.44 -23.87 -22.20
CA ILE A 6 -63.91 -23.70 -22.16
C ILE A 6 -64.21 -22.34 -22.74
N PHE A 7 -64.66 -22.34 -24.00
CA PHE A 7 -65.20 -21.14 -24.63
C PHE A 7 -66.67 -21.00 -24.23
N ILE A 8 -67.00 -19.94 -23.58
CA ILE A 8 -68.38 -19.45 -23.52
C ILE A 8 -68.47 -18.33 -24.53
N VAL A 9 -69.13 -18.62 -25.67
CA VAL A 9 -69.40 -17.67 -26.74
C VAL A 9 -70.58 -16.79 -26.31
N VAL A 10 -70.31 -15.50 -26.14
CA VAL A 10 -71.36 -14.47 -26.13
C VAL A 10 -71.36 -13.82 -27.51
N THR A 11 -72.39 -14.07 -28.25
CA THR A 11 -72.63 -13.47 -29.57
C THR A 11 -72.96 -12.00 -29.43
N ALA A 12 -72.13 -11.16 -29.96
CA ALA A 12 -72.40 -9.73 -30.09
C ALA A 12 -73.21 -9.45 -31.38
N LEU A 13 -74.29 -8.78 -31.23
CA LEU A 13 -75.02 -8.14 -32.33
C LEU A 13 -74.48 -6.76 -32.60
N LEU A 14 -74.08 -6.53 -33.85
CA LEU A 14 -73.63 -5.24 -34.35
C LEU A 14 -74.85 -4.32 -34.54
N CYS A 15 -74.89 -3.16 -33.92
CA CYS A 15 -75.63 -2.00 -34.40
C CYS A 15 -74.91 -0.70 -34.05
N CYS A 16 -74.63 0.05 -35.10
CA CYS A 16 -74.15 1.43 -35.06
C CYS A 16 -75.07 2.36 -34.27
N LEU A 17 -74.57 3.26 -33.53
CA LEU A 17 -74.93 4.69 -33.55
C LEU A 17 -74.03 5.50 -32.62
N LEU A 18 -73.61 6.62 -33.15
CA LEU A 18 -72.92 7.72 -32.46
C LEU A 18 -73.60 8.05 -31.12
N VAL A 19 -72.80 8.12 -30.05
CA VAL A 19 -73.08 9.11 -28.98
C VAL A 19 -71.84 9.23 -28.05
N ALA A 20 -71.50 10.46 -27.80
CA ALA A 20 -70.81 11.03 -26.64
C ALA A 20 -69.70 10.22 -25.97
N CYS A 21 -68.49 10.78 -26.02
CA CYS A 21 -67.37 10.44 -25.17
C CYS A 21 -67.67 10.76 -23.70
N GLY A 22 -68.42 9.88 -23.04
CA GLY A 22 -68.49 9.84 -21.57
C GLY A 22 -67.33 9.03 -21.06
N SER A 23 -66.49 9.58 -20.24
CA SER A 23 -65.46 8.84 -19.54
C SER A 23 -66.06 7.71 -18.72
N LYS A 24 -65.85 6.45 -19.12
CA LYS A 24 -66.27 5.29 -18.36
C LYS A 24 -65.73 5.37 -16.95
N THR A 25 -66.52 5.04 -15.95
CA THR A 25 -66.08 4.95 -14.56
C THR A 25 -65.20 3.71 -14.42
N ARG A 26 -63.94 3.88 -14.01
CA ARG A 26 -63.06 2.76 -13.74
C ARG A 26 -63.46 2.06 -12.42
N LEU A 27 -63.57 0.75 -12.46
CA LEU A 27 -63.83 -0.06 -11.27
C LEU A 27 -62.69 0.08 -10.25
N GLN A 28 -63.01 -0.16 -8.98
CA GLN A 28 -61.98 -0.30 -7.94
C GLN A 28 -61.19 -1.60 -8.16
N ALA A 29 -59.91 -1.54 -7.89
CA ALA A 29 -59.10 -2.75 -7.89
C ALA A 29 -59.54 -3.67 -6.74
N PRO A 30 -59.59 -5.02 -6.94
CA PRO A 30 -59.94 -5.97 -5.90
C PRO A 30 -59.15 -5.75 -4.60
N GLN A 31 -59.84 -5.73 -3.45
CA GLN A 31 -59.27 -5.45 -2.14
C GLN A 31 -59.39 -6.69 -1.23
N ASN A 32 -58.64 -6.69 -0.11
CA ASN A 32 -58.67 -7.73 0.92
C ASN A 32 -58.45 -9.14 0.31
N ILE A 33 -57.52 -9.24 -0.64
CA ILE A 33 -57.18 -10.50 -1.27
C ILE A 33 -56.53 -11.40 -0.22
N ARG A 34 -57.06 -12.61 -0.07
CA ARG A 34 -56.58 -13.59 0.93
C ARG A 34 -56.71 -15.03 0.42
N GLN A 35 -55.81 -15.87 0.88
CA GLN A 35 -55.86 -17.29 0.59
C GLN A 35 -56.79 -18.03 1.61
N ASN A 36 -57.59 -18.94 1.11
CA ASN A 36 -58.41 -19.83 1.93
C ASN A 36 -58.30 -21.27 1.37
N GLY A 37 -57.37 -22.05 1.88
CA GLY A 37 -57.03 -23.34 1.34
C GLY A 37 -56.54 -23.24 -0.14
N PRO A 38 -57.12 -24.00 -1.08
CA PRO A 38 -56.75 -23.91 -2.49
C PRO A 38 -57.36 -22.70 -3.20
N PHE A 39 -58.16 -21.89 -2.54
CA PHE A 39 -58.82 -20.74 -3.14
C PHE A 39 -58.15 -19.44 -2.76
N LEU A 40 -58.00 -18.56 -3.76
CA LEU A 40 -57.78 -17.15 -3.55
C LEU A 40 -59.11 -16.43 -3.55
N ILE A 41 -59.40 -15.61 -2.52
CA ILE A 41 -60.64 -14.91 -2.36
C ILE A 41 -60.36 -13.42 -2.12
N TRP A 42 -61.26 -12.57 -2.59
CA TRP A 42 -61.19 -11.11 -2.41
C TRP A 42 -62.61 -10.54 -2.18
N ASP A 43 -62.67 -9.28 -1.83
CA ASP A 43 -63.95 -8.63 -1.66
C ASP A 43 -64.60 -8.37 -3.04
N GLU A 44 -65.94 -8.55 -3.09
CA GLU A 44 -66.72 -8.29 -4.32
C GLU A 44 -66.55 -6.81 -4.70
N VAL A 45 -66.31 -6.57 -6.00
CA VAL A 45 -66.19 -5.21 -6.55
C VAL A 45 -67.54 -4.84 -7.17
N GLU A 46 -68.15 -3.79 -6.64
CA GLU A 46 -69.45 -3.31 -7.13
C GLU A 46 -69.40 -2.98 -8.64
N ASN A 47 -70.40 -3.45 -9.40
CA ASN A 47 -70.51 -3.34 -10.85
C ASN A 47 -69.46 -4.09 -11.65
N ALA A 48 -68.70 -5.01 -11.09
CA ALA A 48 -67.86 -5.92 -11.84
C ALA A 48 -68.70 -7.04 -12.47
N GLU A 49 -68.44 -7.37 -13.74
CA GLU A 49 -69.02 -8.54 -14.40
C GLU A 49 -68.26 -9.84 -14.12
N GLY A 50 -67.05 -9.70 -13.60
CA GLY A 50 -66.19 -10.80 -13.25
C GLY A 50 -64.80 -10.31 -12.92
N TYR A 51 -63.85 -11.23 -12.90
CA TYR A 51 -62.45 -10.96 -12.54
C TYR A 51 -61.49 -11.71 -13.48
N ILE A 52 -60.36 -11.09 -13.77
CA ILE A 52 -59.25 -11.75 -14.41
C ILE A 52 -58.17 -11.96 -13.38
N VAL A 53 -57.73 -13.19 -13.21
CA VAL A 53 -56.63 -13.59 -12.36
C VAL A 53 -55.44 -13.97 -13.25
N LEU A 54 -54.36 -13.25 -13.18
CA LEU A 54 -53.12 -13.53 -13.86
C LEU A 54 -52.17 -14.26 -12.91
N ALA A 55 -51.82 -15.50 -13.27
CA ALA A 55 -50.87 -16.32 -12.55
C ALA A 55 -49.91 -16.96 -13.53
N ASP A 56 -48.59 -16.82 -13.33
CA ASP A 56 -47.51 -17.31 -14.22
C ASP A 56 -47.66 -16.93 -15.69
N ASN A 57 -48.10 -15.69 -15.97
CA ASN A 57 -48.41 -15.16 -17.30
C ASN A 57 -49.58 -15.86 -18.01
N GLU A 58 -50.39 -16.68 -17.31
CA GLU A 58 -51.63 -17.22 -17.82
C GLU A 58 -52.83 -16.50 -17.15
N GLU A 59 -53.84 -16.12 -17.95
CA GLU A 59 -55.04 -15.45 -17.49
C GLU A 59 -56.15 -16.46 -17.21
N TYR A 60 -56.79 -16.33 -16.07
CA TYR A 60 -57.97 -17.12 -15.66
C TYR A 60 -59.12 -16.16 -15.40
N VAL A 61 -60.27 -16.45 -15.95
CA VAL A 61 -61.48 -15.65 -15.83
C VAL A 61 -62.40 -16.32 -14.84
N THR A 62 -62.95 -15.58 -13.88
CA THR A 62 -63.94 -16.05 -12.92
C THR A 62 -65.02 -14.99 -12.75
N ALA A 63 -66.31 -15.43 -12.62
CA ALA A 63 -67.40 -14.55 -12.31
C ALA A 63 -67.51 -14.24 -10.80
N GLU A 64 -66.96 -15.09 -9.96
CA GLU A 64 -67.03 -14.99 -8.51
C GLU A 64 -65.78 -14.28 -7.97
N PRO A 65 -65.84 -13.61 -6.81
CA PRO A 65 -64.72 -13.00 -6.19
C PRO A 65 -63.76 -14.03 -5.54
N SER A 66 -63.53 -15.12 -6.25
CA SER A 66 -62.66 -16.22 -5.83
C SER A 66 -62.11 -16.96 -7.06
N CYS A 67 -60.93 -17.56 -6.92
CA CYS A 67 -60.31 -18.42 -7.90
C CYS A 67 -59.65 -19.64 -7.21
N ASN A 68 -59.99 -20.83 -7.76
CA ASN A 68 -59.36 -22.07 -7.26
C ASN A 68 -57.98 -22.23 -7.90
N LEU A 69 -56.98 -22.25 -7.11
CA LEU A 69 -55.58 -22.33 -7.55
C LEU A 69 -55.03 -23.77 -7.63
N SER A 70 -55.86 -24.80 -7.36
CA SER A 70 -55.39 -26.20 -7.40
C SER A 70 -54.89 -26.67 -8.78
N PHE A 71 -55.18 -25.90 -9.84
CA PHE A 71 -54.70 -26.17 -11.19
C PHE A 71 -53.22 -25.80 -11.39
N LEU A 72 -52.59 -25.04 -10.49
CA LEU A 72 -51.20 -24.66 -10.61
C LEU A 72 -50.20 -25.79 -10.33
N GLY A 73 -50.71 -27.03 -10.19
CA GLY A 73 -49.97 -28.27 -10.40
C GLY A 73 -48.69 -28.46 -9.63
N GLY A 74 -48.55 -27.90 -8.43
CA GLY A 74 -47.34 -28.05 -7.58
C GLY A 74 -46.16 -27.15 -7.99
N GLU A 75 -46.30 -26.38 -9.07
CA GLU A 75 -45.35 -25.29 -9.33
C GLU A 75 -45.72 -24.08 -8.49
N THR A 76 -44.75 -23.55 -7.77
CA THR A 76 -44.96 -22.48 -6.81
C THR A 76 -45.19 -21.16 -7.53
N VAL A 77 -46.43 -20.65 -7.57
CA VAL A 77 -46.75 -19.29 -8.05
C VAL A 77 -46.53 -18.32 -6.90
N TYR A 78 -45.76 -17.27 -7.15
CA TYR A 78 -45.38 -16.33 -6.09
C TYR A 78 -46.14 -15.00 -6.17
N VAL A 79 -46.70 -14.67 -7.33
CA VAL A 79 -47.50 -13.46 -7.51
C VAL A 79 -48.72 -13.77 -8.35
N VAL A 80 -49.86 -13.44 -7.86
CA VAL A 80 -51.09 -13.42 -8.61
C VAL A 80 -51.59 -11.97 -8.70
N LYS A 81 -51.93 -11.54 -9.90
CA LYS A 81 -52.58 -10.26 -10.15
C LYS A 81 -54.05 -10.47 -10.40
N ILE A 82 -54.91 -9.62 -9.86
CA ILE A 82 -56.35 -9.71 -10.01
C ILE A 82 -56.84 -8.33 -10.45
N LYS A 83 -57.71 -8.30 -11.46
CA LYS A 83 -58.45 -7.11 -11.81
C LYS A 83 -59.92 -7.42 -11.94
N ALA A 84 -60.77 -6.46 -11.56
CA ALA A 84 -62.18 -6.50 -11.83
C ALA A 84 -62.42 -6.10 -13.31
N VAL A 85 -63.32 -6.81 -13.97
CA VAL A 85 -63.73 -6.59 -15.36
C VAL A 85 -65.02 -5.79 -15.40
N GLY A 86 -65.04 -4.67 -16.09
CA GLY A 86 -66.20 -3.85 -16.30
C GLY A 86 -67.08 -4.35 -17.44
N ASP A 87 -68.30 -3.82 -17.59
CA ASP A 87 -69.26 -4.15 -18.63
C ASP A 87 -68.83 -3.66 -20.04
N GLY A 88 -67.77 -2.91 -20.11
CA GLY A 88 -67.28 -2.34 -21.37
C GLY A 88 -68.14 -1.21 -21.94
N GLU A 89 -69.30 -0.91 -21.30
CA GLU A 89 -70.19 0.18 -21.70
C GLU A 89 -70.11 1.34 -20.70
N ASN A 90 -70.40 1.11 -19.44
CA ASN A 90 -70.47 2.11 -18.38
C ASN A 90 -69.20 2.08 -17.48
N PHE A 91 -68.63 0.91 -17.32
CA PHE A 91 -67.49 0.65 -16.46
C PHE A 91 -66.28 0.12 -17.24
N ALA A 92 -65.13 0.67 -16.97
CA ALA A 92 -63.85 0.16 -17.43
C ALA A 92 -63.25 -0.79 -16.40
N ASP A 93 -62.40 -1.74 -16.82
CA ASP A 93 -61.62 -2.63 -15.96
C ASP A 93 -60.89 -1.83 -14.85
N SER A 94 -60.73 -2.44 -13.70
CA SER A 94 -59.92 -1.89 -12.62
C SER A 94 -58.43 -1.93 -12.97
N ASP A 95 -57.63 -1.27 -12.17
CA ASP A 95 -56.21 -1.55 -12.07
C ASP A 95 -55.98 -2.95 -11.48
N TRP A 96 -54.78 -3.51 -11.71
CA TRP A 96 -54.42 -4.78 -11.11
C TRP A 96 -54.15 -4.64 -9.64
N SER A 97 -54.74 -5.53 -8.80
CA SER A 97 -54.25 -5.81 -7.45
C SER A 97 -53.31 -7.00 -7.49
N GLU A 98 -52.24 -6.97 -6.70
CA GLU A 98 -51.25 -8.04 -6.61
C GLU A 98 -51.36 -8.76 -5.26
N PHE A 99 -51.27 -10.09 -5.29
CA PHE A 99 -51.27 -10.93 -4.10
C PHE A 99 -50.08 -11.88 -4.13
N GLY A 100 -49.25 -11.79 -3.08
CA GLY A 100 -48.14 -12.75 -2.87
C GLY A 100 -48.60 -13.92 -2.02
N PHE A 101 -48.23 -15.16 -2.39
CA PHE A 101 -48.61 -16.33 -1.61
C PHE A 101 -47.90 -16.37 -0.25
N ASN A 102 -48.67 -16.61 0.82
CA ASN A 102 -48.17 -16.68 2.19
C ASN A 102 -47.26 -17.88 2.47
N GLU A 103 -47.21 -18.90 1.57
CA GLU A 103 -46.44 -20.12 1.79
C GLU A 103 -44.91 -19.89 1.79
N ILE A 104 -44.42 -18.84 1.12
CA ILE A 104 -43.00 -18.49 1.14
C ILE A 104 -42.61 -17.54 2.27
N PHE A 105 -43.60 -16.99 3.00
CA PHE A 105 -43.36 -16.03 4.05
C PHE A 105 -43.75 -16.57 5.44
N LYS A 106 -42.94 -16.18 6.40
CA LYS A 106 -43.21 -16.33 7.83
C LYS A 106 -43.36 -14.94 8.44
N TYR A 107 -44.41 -14.75 9.26
CA TYR A 107 -44.72 -13.48 9.88
C TYR A 107 -44.50 -13.55 11.38
N THR A 108 -43.95 -12.50 11.95
CA THR A 108 -43.76 -12.32 13.38
C THR A 108 -44.39 -11.00 13.78
N LEU A 109 -45.39 -11.03 14.70
CA LEU A 109 -46.01 -9.79 15.22
C LEU A 109 -44.95 -8.98 15.96
N LEU A 110 -44.87 -7.69 15.67
CA LEU A 110 -43.94 -6.79 16.36
C LEU A 110 -44.38 -6.64 17.83
N ALA A 111 -43.42 -6.41 18.72
CA ALA A 111 -43.64 -6.35 20.17
C ALA A 111 -44.65 -5.26 20.60
N ASP A 112 -44.77 -4.19 19.82
CA ASP A 112 -45.71 -3.09 20.03
C ASP A 112 -47.09 -3.33 19.41
N GLY A 113 -47.27 -4.46 18.70
CA GLY A 113 -48.49 -4.81 18.01
C GLY A 113 -48.87 -3.93 16.81
N SER A 114 -47.93 -3.08 16.32
CA SER A 114 -48.20 -2.10 15.25
C SER A 114 -48.19 -2.70 13.86
N GLY A 115 -47.69 -3.96 13.69
CA GLY A 115 -47.57 -4.62 12.40
C GLY A 115 -46.76 -5.89 12.48
N TYR A 116 -46.38 -6.42 11.32
CA TYR A 116 -45.64 -7.64 11.19
C TYR A 116 -44.23 -7.43 10.60
N GLU A 117 -43.27 -8.17 11.14
CA GLU A 117 -42.03 -8.51 10.48
C GLU A 117 -42.26 -9.70 9.54
N VAL A 118 -41.77 -9.62 8.32
CA VAL A 118 -41.85 -10.71 7.35
C VAL A 118 -40.44 -11.33 7.12
N ASN A 119 -40.40 -12.67 7.06
CA ASN A 119 -39.22 -13.47 6.72
C ASN A 119 -39.60 -14.56 5.71
N LEU A 120 -38.60 -15.21 5.13
CA LEU A 120 -38.84 -16.41 4.29
C LEU A 120 -39.09 -17.65 5.16
N SER A 121 -40.07 -18.45 4.77
CA SER A 121 -40.33 -19.80 5.28
C SER A 121 -39.58 -20.87 4.47
N VAL A 122 -39.10 -20.53 3.29
CA VAL A 122 -38.42 -21.40 2.33
C VAL A 122 -36.92 -21.06 2.25
N SER A 123 -36.14 -21.99 1.69
CA SER A 123 -34.71 -21.77 1.52
C SER A 123 -34.40 -20.81 0.35
N SER A 124 -33.21 -20.19 0.38
CA SER A 124 -32.75 -19.32 -0.70
C SER A 124 -32.67 -20.03 -2.07
N VAL A 125 -32.51 -21.36 -2.08
CA VAL A 125 -32.42 -22.17 -3.31
C VAL A 125 -33.79 -22.25 -4.00
N GLU A 126 -34.86 -22.26 -3.24
CA GLU A 126 -36.23 -22.29 -3.80
C GLU A 126 -36.66 -20.96 -4.40
N LEU A 127 -35.93 -19.87 -4.15
CA LEU A 127 -36.18 -18.56 -4.72
C LEU A 127 -35.33 -18.24 -5.98
N GLN A 128 -34.62 -19.24 -6.53
CA GLN A 128 -33.81 -19.01 -7.72
C GLN A 128 -34.70 -18.62 -8.90
N ASP A 129 -34.24 -17.58 -9.64
CA ASP A 129 -34.90 -17.04 -10.86
C ASP A 129 -36.34 -16.53 -10.65
N ARG A 130 -36.67 -16.01 -9.46
CA ARG A 130 -38.03 -15.57 -9.14
C ARG A 130 -38.13 -14.08 -8.82
N LYS A 131 -39.26 -13.55 -9.23
CA LYS A 131 -39.79 -12.26 -8.75
C LYS A 131 -40.53 -12.49 -7.44
N VAL A 132 -40.22 -11.72 -6.41
CA VAL A 132 -40.89 -11.79 -5.10
C VAL A 132 -41.66 -10.50 -4.85
N VAL A 133 -42.94 -10.64 -4.46
CA VAL A 133 -43.78 -9.52 -4.00
C VAL A 133 -44.02 -9.71 -2.53
N VAL A 134 -43.56 -8.76 -1.74
CA VAL A 134 -43.81 -8.75 -0.26
C VAL A 134 -45.21 -8.19 0.00
N PRO A 135 -46.09 -8.92 0.69
CA PRO A 135 -47.43 -8.46 0.97
C PRO A 135 -47.47 -7.21 1.85
N SER A 136 -48.45 -6.34 1.63
CA SER A 136 -48.58 -5.11 2.41
C SER A 136 -49.22 -5.35 3.78
N THR A 137 -49.99 -6.45 3.95
CA THR A 137 -50.71 -6.79 5.18
C THR A 137 -50.70 -8.28 5.44
N TYR A 138 -50.81 -8.65 6.72
CA TYR A 138 -51.05 -10.00 7.19
C TYR A 138 -51.99 -9.93 8.39
N GLU A 139 -53.03 -10.79 8.46
CA GLU A 139 -54.06 -10.79 9.51
C GLU A 139 -54.59 -9.39 9.85
N ASN A 140 -54.87 -8.57 8.81
CA ASN A 140 -55.40 -7.19 8.88
C ASN A 140 -54.43 -6.14 9.52
N LEU A 141 -53.19 -6.51 9.79
CA LEU A 141 -52.16 -5.57 10.22
C LEU A 141 -51.10 -5.36 9.10
N PRO A 142 -50.45 -4.19 9.05
CA PRO A 142 -49.48 -3.91 8.01
C PRO A 142 -48.18 -4.72 8.19
N VAL A 143 -47.57 -5.09 7.08
CA VAL A 143 -46.18 -5.57 7.05
C VAL A 143 -45.30 -4.34 7.02
N THR A 144 -44.55 -4.11 8.09
CA THR A 144 -43.76 -2.88 8.29
C THR A 144 -42.25 -3.14 8.36
N ARG A 145 -41.81 -4.40 8.51
CA ARG A 145 -40.40 -4.75 8.61
C ARG A 145 -40.07 -5.97 7.77
N ILE A 146 -38.96 -5.90 7.02
CA ILE A 146 -38.25 -7.07 6.45
C ILE A 146 -37.28 -7.57 7.49
N ALA A 147 -37.33 -8.86 7.79
CA ALA A 147 -36.48 -9.50 8.78
C ALA A 147 -35.00 -9.43 8.38
N ASP A 148 -34.13 -9.51 9.39
CA ASP A 148 -32.72 -9.69 9.18
C ASP A 148 -32.46 -10.95 8.33
N LYS A 149 -31.58 -10.80 7.32
CA LYS A 149 -31.18 -11.90 6.44
C LYS A 149 -32.33 -12.55 5.64
N MET A 150 -33.47 -11.92 5.48
CA MET A 150 -34.62 -12.51 4.78
C MET A 150 -34.25 -13.09 3.41
N PHE A 151 -33.56 -12.34 2.53
CA PHE A 151 -33.09 -12.79 1.23
C PHE A 151 -31.59 -13.07 1.19
N TYR A 152 -31.02 -13.47 2.32
CA TYR A 152 -29.59 -13.70 2.45
C TYR A 152 -29.08 -14.76 1.45
N LYS A 153 -28.15 -14.35 0.56
CA LYS A 153 -27.58 -15.20 -0.50
C LYS A 153 -28.58 -15.72 -1.54
N CYS A 154 -29.72 -15.07 -1.73
CA CYS A 154 -30.59 -15.35 -2.88
C CYS A 154 -29.93 -14.82 -4.17
N ALA A 155 -28.88 -15.52 -4.64
CA ALA A 155 -28.00 -15.04 -5.68
C ALA A 155 -28.67 -14.88 -7.06
N SER A 156 -29.75 -15.61 -7.33
CA SER A 156 -30.51 -15.57 -8.58
C SER A 156 -31.77 -14.69 -8.50
N LEU A 157 -32.05 -14.06 -7.35
CA LEU A 157 -33.20 -13.15 -7.17
C LEU A 157 -33.00 -11.89 -8.02
N THR A 158 -33.92 -11.65 -8.95
CA THR A 158 -33.82 -10.57 -9.94
C THR A 158 -34.67 -9.37 -9.63
N GLU A 159 -35.81 -9.55 -8.95
CA GLU A 159 -36.78 -8.49 -8.68
C GLU A 159 -37.47 -8.72 -7.33
N VAL A 160 -37.60 -7.64 -6.54
CA VAL A 160 -38.40 -7.63 -5.32
C VAL A 160 -39.29 -6.40 -5.31
N VAL A 161 -40.59 -6.62 -5.10
CA VAL A 161 -41.58 -5.55 -4.92
C VAL A 161 -41.84 -5.40 -3.43
N LEU A 162 -41.57 -4.20 -2.91
CA LEU A 162 -41.75 -3.86 -1.49
C LEU A 162 -43.07 -3.08 -1.28
N PRO A 163 -43.79 -3.34 -0.17
CA PRO A 163 -45.06 -2.66 0.09
C PRO A 163 -44.85 -1.24 0.63
N ASN A 164 -45.78 -0.33 0.31
CA ASN A 164 -45.74 1.06 0.79
C ASN A 164 -45.98 1.19 2.32
N THR A 165 -46.27 0.10 3.02
CA THR A 165 -46.37 0.02 4.48
C THR A 165 -45.04 -0.18 5.16
N LEU A 166 -43.97 -0.56 4.38
CA LEU A 166 -42.67 -0.91 4.91
C LEU A 166 -41.96 0.30 5.53
N LYS A 167 -41.45 0.12 6.75
CA LYS A 167 -40.69 1.13 7.48
C LYS A 167 -39.23 0.76 7.69
N GLU A 168 -38.94 -0.54 7.76
CA GLU A 168 -37.59 -1.02 8.07
C GLU A 168 -37.20 -2.19 7.21
N ILE A 169 -35.94 -2.17 6.75
CA ILE A 169 -35.24 -3.27 6.09
C ILE A 169 -34.16 -3.76 7.04
N GLY A 170 -34.26 -5.04 7.46
CA GLY A 170 -33.36 -5.65 8.42
C GLY A 170 -31.92 -5.79 7.96
N ALA A 171 -31.04 -6.08 8.90
CA ALA A 171 -29.61 -6.27 8.63
C ALA A 171 -29.37 -7.45 7.66
N ASN A 172 -28.47 -7.24 6.67
CA ASN A 172 -28.14 -8.24 5.64
C ASN A 172 -29.35 -8.79 4.87
N ALA A 173 -30.47 -8.06 4.82
CA ALA A 173 -31.73 -8.56 4.24
C ALA A 173 -31.57 -9.04 2.78
N PHE A 174 -30.75 -8.34 1.97
CA PHE A 174 -30.44 -8.68 0.58
C PHE A 174 -28.94 -9.03 0.38
N TYR A 175 -28.26 -9.47 1.45
CA TYR A 175 -26.84 -9.82 1.37
C TYR A 175 -26.55 -10.84 0.26
N ASN A 176 -25.65 -10.50 -0.68
CA ASN A 176 -25.29 -11.35 -1.82
C ASN A 176 -26.46 -11.73 -2.75
N CYS A 177 -27.45 -10.87 -2.91
CA CYS A 177 -28.44 -10.97 -3.99
C CYS A 177 -27.82 -10.51 -5.31
N LYS A 178 -26.93 -11.35 -5.88
CA LYS A 178 -26.03 -10.98 -6.98
C LYS A 178 -26.75 -10.63 -8.27
N ALA A 179 -27.94 -11.19 -8.54
CA ALA A 179 -28.71 -10.95 -9.74
C ALA A 179 -29.67 -9.75 -9.61
N LEU A 180 -29.84 -9.17 -8.42
CA LEU A 180 -30.74 -8.04 -8.18
C LEU A 180 -30.21 -6.80 -8.91
N THR A 181 -30.93 -6.36 -9.95
CA THR A 181 -30.50 -5.24 -10.81
C THR A 181 -31.06 -3.89 -10.40
N SER A 182 -32.23 -3.90 -9.77
CA SER A 182 -32.92 -2.72 -9.26
C SER A 182 -33.83 -3.10 -8.10
N ILE A 183 -34.11 -2.17 -7.22
CA ILE A 183 -35.13 -2.28 -6.16
C ILE A 183 -35.66 -0.89 -5.86
N ASP A 184 -36.99 -0.75 -5.84
CA ASP A 184 -37.64 0.50 -5.46
C ASP A 184 -37.92 0.50 -3.95
N LEU A 185 -37.29 1.40 -3.24
CA LEU A 185 -37.52 1.57 -1.81
C LEU A 185 -38.70 2.52 -1.58
N PRO A 186 -39.78 2.06 -0.88
CA PRO A 186 -40.90 2.91 -0.59
C PRO A 186 -40.51 4.14 0.25
N SER A 187 -41.16 5.27 0.02
CA SER A 187 -40.91 6.53 0.78
C SER A 187 -41.23 6.41 2.29
N SER A 188 -41.94 5.36 2.67
CA SER A 188 -42.25 5.03 4.06
C SER A 188 -41.08 4.43 4.84
N VAL A 189 -40.02 3.97 4.15
CA VAL A 189 -38.81 3.36 4.78
C VAL A 189 -38.01 4.43 5.50
N THR A 190 -37.77 4.21 6.78
CA THR A 190 -37.01 5.09 7.68
C THR A 190 -35.77 4.46 8.27
N ALA A 191 -35.55 3.15 8.05
CA ALA A 191 -34.35 2.45 8.48
C ALA A 191 -33.92 1.35 7.49
N ILE A 192 -32.62 1.29 7.22
CA ILE A 192 -31.98 0.25 6.41
C ILE A 192 -30.83 -0.31 7.24
N GLY A 193 -30.88 -1.60 7.58
CA GLY A 193 -29.93 -2.24 8.47
C GLY A 193 -28.54 -2.44 7.84
N SER A 194 -27.57 -2.69 8.70
CA SER A 194 -26.21 -2.94 8.31
C SER A 194 -26.09 -4.07 7.28
N GLY A 195 -25.29 -3.86 6.22
CA GLY A 195 -25.06 -4.83 5.15
C GLY A 195 -26.31 -5.19 4.34
N ALA A 196 -27.41 -4.42 4.44
CA ALA A 196 -28.70 -4.81 3.85
C ALA A 196 -28.60 -5.15 2.36
N PHE A 197 -27.76 -4.46 1.59
CA PHE A 197 -27.52 -4.69 0.15
C PHE A 197 -26.08 -5.11 -0.15
N SER A 198 -25.31 -5.53 0.88
CA SER A 198 -23.92 -5.97 0.68
C SER A 198 -23.85 -7.11 -0.34
N GLY A 199 -22.96 -6.99 -1.32
CA GLY A 199 -22.75 -7.98 -2.39
C GLY A 199 -23.85 -8.04 -3.45
N CYS A 200 -24.77 -7.07 -3.54
CA CYS A 200 -25.71 -6.92 -4.65
C CYS A 200 -24.97 -6.44 -5.90
N SER A 201 -24.14 -7.30 -6.46
CA SER A 201 -23.15 -6.93 -7.50
C SER A 201 -23.74 -6.46 -8.83
N SER A 202 -25.01 -6.76 -9.10
CA SER A 202 -25.72 -6.29 -10.32
C SER A 202 -26.59 -5.05 -10.12
N LEU A 203 -26.70 -4.55 -8.87
CA LEU A 203 -27.51 -3.37 -8.55
C LEU A 203 -26.91 -2.13 -9.21
N LYS A 204 -27.68 -1.45 -10.07
CA LYS A 204 -27.18 -0.33 -10.89
C LYS A 204 -27.55 1.02 -10.35
N LYS A 205 -28.74 1.15 -9.80
CA LYS A 205 -29.30 2.41 -9.31
C LYS A 205 -30.11 2.19 -8.06
N LEU A 206 -30.03 3.14 -7.12
CA LEU A 206 -30.89 3.17 -5.94
C LEU A 206 -31.25 4.62 -5.56
N ILE A 207 -32.50 4.83 -5.17
CA ILE A 207 -32.95 6.07 -4.54
C ILE A 207 -33.19 5.77 -3.07
N VAL A 208 -32.42 6.41 -2.19
CA VAL A 208 -32.57 6.27 -0.74
C VAL A 208 -33.73 7.16 -0.28
N PRO A 209 -34.73 6.62 0.45
CA PRO A 209 -35.89 7.38 0.89
C PRO A 209 -35.56 8.55 1.82
N THR A 210 -36.39 9.60 1.76
CA THR A 210 -36.22 10.85 2.57
C THR A 210 -36.35 10.64 4.07
N GLY A 211 -36.85 9.49 4.55
CA GLY A 211 -36.90 9.13 5.96
C GLY A 211 -35.57 8.62 6.54
N ILE A 212 -34.59 8.37 5.70
CA ILE A 212 -33.30 7.82 6.14
C ILE A 212 -32.39 8.95 6.64
N GLU A 213 -31.89 8.82 7.87
CA GLU A 213 -30.92 9.71 8.48
C GLU A 213 -29.50 9.11 8.52
N GLN A 214 -29.38 7.78 8.40
CA GLN A 214 -28.10 7.07 8.45
C GLN A 214 -28.05 5.96 7.39
N ILE A 215 -26.94 5.87 6.68
CA ILE A 215 -26.53 4.68 5.93
C ILE A 215 -25.68 3.85 6.90
N GLU A 216 -26.16 2.67 7.24
CA GLU A 216 -25.48 1.77 8.18
C GLU A 216 -24.19 1.19 7.60
N ASN A 217 -23.39 0.54 8.47
CA ASN A 217 -22.14 -0.09 8.06
C ASN A 217 -22.37 -1.13 6.97
N LEU A 218 -21.45 -1.18 5.96
CA LEU A 218 -21.43 -2.18 4.89
C LEU A 218 -22.72 -2.23 4.04
N THR A 219 -23.61 -1.26 4.14
CA THR A 219 -24.95 -1.32 3.51
C THR A 219 -24.89 -1.63 2.03
N PHE A 220 -23.94 -1.03 1.28
CA PHE A 220 -23.78 -1.21 -0.17
C PHE A 220 -22.40 -1.82 -0.51
N GLU A 221 -21.76 -2.49 0.45
CA GLU A 221 -20.48 -3.17 0.23
C GLU A 221 -20.55 -4.05 -1.02
N GLY A 222 -19.59 -3.91 -1.92
CA GLY A 222 -19.47 -4.79 -3.09
C GLY A 222 -20.63 -4.68 -4.10
N CYS A 223 -21.40 -3.60 -4.09
CA CYS A 223 -22.33 -3.27 -5.16
C CYS A 223 -21.54 -2.81 -6.39
N THR A 224 -20.84 -3.74 -7.03
CA THR A 224 -19.83 -3.46 -8.06
C THR A 224 -20.37 -2.84 -9.35
N SER A 225 -21.68 -2.97 -9.62
CA SER A 225 -22.36 -2.35 -10.77
C SER A 225 -23.10 -1.06 -10.44
N LEU A 226 -23.06 -0.60 -9.17
CA LEU A 226 -23.77 0.60 -8.75
C LEU A 226 -23.14 1.84 -9.39
N THR A 227 -23.85 2.44 -10.33
CA THR A 227 -23.40 3.64 -11.05
C THR A 227 -24.01 4.91 -10.52
N GLU A 228 -25.22 4.82 -9.90
CA GLU A 228 -25.98 5.96 -9.44
C GLU A 228 -26.66 5.64 -8.10
N ILE A 229 -26.47 6.51 -7.11
CA ILE A 229 -27.24 6.50 -5.87
C ILE A 229 -27.66 7.92 -5.53
N VAL A 230 -28.94 8.08 -5.18
CA VAL A 230 -29.50 9.36 -4.75
C VAL A 230 -29.68 9.32 -3.23
N LEU A 231 -28.99 10.21 -2.53
CA LEU A 231 -29.02 10.32 -1.08
C LEU A 231 -30.02 11.44 -0.65
N PRO A 232 -30.78 11.24 0.43
CA PRO A 232 -31.74 12.25 0.88
C PRO A 232 -31.05 13.39 1.68
N ASN A 233 -31.65 14.57 1.64
CA ASN A 233 -31.17 15.72 2.42
C ASN A 233 -31.38 15.58 3.95
N THR A 234 -31.97 14.48 4.41
CA THR A 234 -32.08 14.11 5.82
C THR A 234 -30.90 13.32 6.34
N LEU A 235 -30.03 12.84 5.43
CA LEU A 235 -28.89 11.99 5.77
C LEU A 235 -27.87 12.75 6.61
N LYS A 236 -27.50 12.20 7.76
CA LYS A 236 -26.52 12.75 8.71
C LYS A 236 -25.24 11.96 8.77
N GLU A 237 -25.32 10.64 8.58
CA GLU A 237 -24.19 9.75 8.76
C GLU A 237 -24.08 8.70 7.65
N ILE A 238 -22.86 8.46 7.22
CA ILE A 238 -22.47 7.34 6.33
C ILE A 238 -21.57 6.41 7.14
N GLY A 239 -22.03 5.18 7.37
CA GLY A 239 -21.37 4.20 8.21
C GLY A 239 -20.06 3.66 7.63
N LYS A 240 -19.35 2.89 8.44
CA LYS A 240 -18.07 2.27 8.04
C LYS A 240 -18.25 1.35 6.84
N MET A 241 -17.34 1.48 5.86
CA MET A 241 -17.32 0.65 4.66
C MET A 241 -18.67 0.61 3.90
N ALA A 242 -19.50 1.64 4.05
CA ALA A 242 -20.87 1.65 3.52
C ALA A 242 -20.93 1.45 2.00
N PHE A 243 -19.96 1.98 1.24
CA PHE A 243 -19.82 1.87 -0.21
C PHE A 243 -18.52 1.18 -0.64
N ILE A 244 -17.87 0.42 0.28
CA ILE A 244 -16.62 -0.27 -0.06
C ILE A 244 -16.79 -1.14 -1.30
N ASN A 245 -15.85 -1.02 -2.26
CA ASN A 245 -15.86 -1.75 -3.53
C ASN A 245 -17.09 -1.48 -4.44
N CYS A 246 -17.72 -0.31 -4.36
CA CYS A 246 -18.69 0.14 -5.37
C CYS A 246 -17.94 0.62 -6.62
N LYS A 247 -17.33 -0.34 -7.35
CA LYS A 247 -16.34 -0.08 -8.41
C LYS A 247 -16.88 0.74 -9.60
N ALA A 248 -18.17 0.67 -9.89
CA ALA A 248 -18.78 1.39 -11.01
C ALA A 248 -19.29 2.79 -10.63
N LEU A 249 -19.22 3.18 -9.33
CA LEU A 249 -19.73 4.47 -8.88
C LEU A 249 -18.81 5.60 -9.39
N THR A 250 -19.32 6.40 -10.31
CA THR A 250 -18.54 7.47 -10.97
C THR A 250 -18.65 8.82 -10.27
N SER A 251 -19.76 9.04 -9.57
CA SER A 251 -20.02 10.25 -8.79
C SER A 251 -21.02 9.96 -7.68
N ILE A 252 -20.96 10.72 -6.60
CA ILE A 252 -21.93 10.71 -5.53
C ILE A 252 -22.06 12.13 -4.98
N GLU A 253 -23.29 12.58 -4.82
CA GLU A 253 -23.59 13.88 -4.18
C GLU A 253 -23.86 13.63 -2.70
N LEU A 254 -22.98 14.12 -1.86
CA LEU A 254 -23.15 14.07 -0.40
C LEU A 254 -23.98 15.28 0.05
N PRO A 255 -25.14 15.07 0.69
CA PRO A 255 -25.95 16.16 1.20
C PRO A 255 -25.20 17.02 2.24
N ALA A 256 -25.48 18.31 2.28
CA ALA A 256 -24.88 19.24 3.26
C ALA A 256 -25.21 18.90 4.72
N SER A 257 -26.22 18.05 4.94
CA SER A 257 -26.64 17.54 6.25
C SER A 257 -25.72 16.48 6.82
N VAL A 258 -24.81 15.89 5.99
CA VAL A 258 -23.88 14.84 6.44
C VAL A 258 -22.78 15.45 7.30
N THR A 259 -22.67 14.93 8.52
CA THR A 259 -21.70 15.35 9.53
C THR A 259 -20.69 14.26 9.91
N ALA A 260 -20.90 13.02 9.44
CA ALA A 260 -19.96 11.92 9.69
C ALA A 260 -19.87 10.97 8.49
N ILE A 261 -18.64 10.59 8.15
CA ILE A 261 -18.31 9.59 7.12
C ILE A 261 -17.37 8.57 7.77
N GLY A 262 -17.82 7.32 7.88
CA GLY A 262 -17.08 6.27 8.58
C GLY A 262 -15.83 5.78 7.82
N SER A 263 -14.96 5.13 8.56
CA SER A 263 -13.72 4.54 8.02
C SER A 263 -14.01 3.63 6.83
N GLY A 264 -13.23 3.77 5.75
CA GLY A 264 -13.34 2.98 4.52
C GLY A 264 -14.65 3.16 3.76
N ALA A 265 -15.44 4.21 4.05
CA ALA A 265 -16.80 4.35 3.51
C ALA A 265 -16.84 4.25 1.97
N PHE A 266 -15.83 4.75 1.27
CA PHE A 266 -15.71 4.73 -0.20
C PHE A 266 -14.48 3.96 -0.68
N SER A 267 -13.84 3.16 0.20
CA SER A 267 -12.66 2.36 -0.19
C SER A 267 -12.97 1.47 -1.40
N GLY A 268 -12.07 1.47 -2.39
CA GLY A 268 -12.22 0.69 -3.62
C GLY A 268 -13.30 1.19 -4.60
N CYS A 269 -13.84 2.40 -4.44
CA CYS A 269 -14.70 3.05 -5.44
C CYS A 269 -13.84 3.52 -6.63
N SER A 270 -13.27 2.57 -7.36
CA SER A 270 -12.20 2.83 -8.35
C SER A 270 -12.60 3.70 -9.54
N SER A 271 -13.89 3.87 -9.83
CA SER A 271 -14.39 4.76 -10.89
C SER A 271 -14.80 6.14 -10.41
N LEU A 272 -14.76 6.41 -9.10
CA LEU A 272 -15.15 7.71 -8.53
C LEU A 272 -14.19 8.81 -8.99
N LYS A 273 -14.72 9.85 -9.65
CA LYS A 273 -13.91 10.90 -10.28
C LYS A 273 -13.84 12.18 -9.48
N LYS A 274 -14.92 12.53 -8.84
CA LYS A 274 -15.07 13.79 -8.10
C LYS A 274 -15.84 13.57 -6.82
N LEU A 275 -15.41 14.24 -5.75
CA LEU A 275 -16.13 14.29 -4.49
C LEU A 275 -16.07 15.69 -3.87
N ILE A 276 -17.21 16.14 -3.38
CA ILE A 276 -17.32 17.34 -2.55
C ILE A 276 -17.65 16.86 -1.14
N VAL A 277 -16.75 17.08 -0.20
CA VAL A 277 -16.93 16.73 1.21
C VAL A 277 -17.76 17.84 1.88
N PRO A 278 -18.88 17.50 2.55
CA PRO A 278 -19.77 18.50 3.18
C PRO A 278 -19.07 19.29 4.29
N THR A 279 -19.53 20.53 4.48
CA THR A 279 -18.98 21.48 5.49
C THR A 279 -19.19 21.05 6.94
N GLY A 280 -20.02 20.02 7.22
CA GLY A 280 -20.18 19.45 8.54
C GLY A 280 -19.12 18.43 8.94
N ILE A 281 -18.21 18.10 8.02
CA ILE A 281 -17.17 17.10 8.26
C ILE A 281 -15.93 17.78 8.86
N GLU A 282 -15.52 17.31 10.03
CA GLU A 282 -14.32 17.76 10.76
C GLU A 282 -13.16 16.77 10.58
N GLN A 283 -13.47 15.51 10.23
CA GLN A 283 -12.45 14.48 10.05
C GLN A 283 -12.74 13.58 8.84
N ILE A 284 -11.74 13.33 8.02
CA ILE A 284 -11.71 12.19 7.09
C ILE A 284 -11.15 11.00 7.85
N GLU A 285 -11.95 9.96 7.99
CA GLU A 285 -11.57 8.73 8.70
C GLU A 285 -10.54 7.90 7.92
N ASN A 286 -9.94 6.91 8.59
CA ASN A 286 -8.96 6.02 7.95
C ASN A 286 -9.57 5.30 6.74
N LEU A 287 -8.77 5.10 5.68
CA LEU A 287 -9.12 4.34 4.47
C LEU A 287 -10.34 4.88 3.70
N THR A 288 -10.84 6.08 4.03
CA THR A 288 -12.14 6.56 3.52
C THR A 288 -12.22 6.52 1.99
N PHE A 289 -11.17 6.92 1.28
CA PHE A 289 -11.08 6.97 -0.20
C PHE A 289 -9.97 6.07 -0.74
N GLU A 290 -9.50 5.12 0.06
CA GLU A 290 -8.49 4.15 -0.37
C GLU A 290 -8.88 3.50 -1.70
N GLY A 291 -7.96 3.44 -2.66
CA GLY A 291 -8.20 2.78 -3.94
C GLY A 291 -9.23 3.46 -4.85
N CYS A 292 -9.58 4.73 -4.60
CA CYS A 292 -10.36 5.54 -5.54
C CYS A 292 -9.47 5.96 -6.73
N ALA A 293 -9.05 4.99 -7.52
CA ALA A 293 -8.02 5.13 -8.54
C ALA A 293 -8.33 6.16 -9.66
N SER A 294 -9.60 6.47 -9.90
CA SER A 294 -10.03 7.48 -10.89
C SER A 294 -10.28 8.87 -10.29
N LEU A 295 -10.05 9.04 -8.97
CA LEU A 295 -10.36 10.29 -8.27
C LEU A 295 -9.38 11.39 -8.70
N THR A 296 -9.90 12.40 -9.41
CA THR A 296 -9.12 13.52 -9.91
C THR A 296 -9.37 14.82 -9.17
N GLU A 297 -10.52 14.94 -8.50
CA GLU A 297 -10.94 16.16 -7.83
C GLU A 297 -11.58 15.86 -6.46
N VAL A 298 -11.02 16.43 -5.41
CA VAL A 298 -11.58 16.39 -4.06
C VAL A 298 -11.65 17.79 -3.51
N VAL A 299 -12.86 18.24 -3.12
CA VAL A 299 -13.07 19.50 -2.44
C VAL A 299 -13.26 19.25 -0.95
N LEU A 300 -12.33 19.73 -0.15
CA LEU A 300 -12.35 19.59 1.31
C LEU A 300 -12.94 20.84 1.98
N PRO A 301 -13.72 20.69 3.05
CA PRO A 301 -14.31 21.85 3.75
C PRO A 301 -13.29 22.53 4.68
N ASN A 302 -13.47 23.83 4.90
CA ASN A 302 -12.64 24.61 5.83
C ASN A 302 -12.86 24.24 7.32
N THR A 303 -13.78 23.34 7.61
CA THR A 303 -14.01 22.77 8.95
C THR A 303 -13.15 21.53 9.21
N LEU A 304 -12.45 21.01 8.19
CA LEU A 304 -11.67 19.79 8.31
C LEU A 304 -10.44 20.00 9.20
N GLU A 305 -10.33 19.23 10.28
CA GLU A 305 -9.22 19.29 11.24
C GLU A 305 -8.22 18.15 11.08
N ALA A 306 -8.71 16.97 10.61
CA ALA A 306 -7.86 15.79 10.50
C ALA A 306 -8.13 14.96 9.24
N ILE A 307 -7.06 14.35 8.73
CA ILE A 307 -7.07 13.38 7.62
C ILE A 307 -6.50 12.07 8.14
N GLY A 308 -7.31 11.01 8.12
CA GLY A 308 -6.98 9.70 8.67
C GLY A 308 -5.91 8.93 7.90
N ALA A 309 -5.40 7.87 8.51
CA ALA A 309 -4.39 7.01 7.90
C ALA A 309 -4.92 6.36 6.61
N SER A 310 -4.06 6.31 5.59
CA SER A 310 -4.33 5.70 4.27
C SER A 310 -5.62 6.19 3.61
N SER A 311 -6.11 7.38 3.99
CA SER A 311 -7.43 7.86 3.55
C SER A 311 -7.52 8.13 2.04
N PHE A 312 -6.40 8.46 1.39
CA PHE A 312 -6.27 8.61 -0.06
C PHE A 312 -5.25 7.63 -0.65
N TRP A 313 -4.94 6.54 0.07
CA TRP A 313 -4.02 5.53 -0.46
C TRP A 313 -4.47 5.02 -1.82
N ASN A 314 -3.54 4.99 -2.80
CA ASN A 314 -3.77 4.56 -4.19
C ASN A 314 -4.89 5.34 -4.90
N CYS A 315 -5.03 6.65 -4.60
CA CYS A 315 -5.78 7.59 -5.44
C CYS A 315 -4.90 7.97 -6.64
N SER A 316 -4.64 7.00 -7.52
CA SER A 316 -3.58 7.08 -8.53
C SER A 316 -3.81 8.14 -9.63
N ALA A 317 -5.03 8.65 -9.80
CA ALA A 317 -5.33 9.75 -10.72
C ALA A 317 -5.34 11.15 -10.08
N LEU A 318 -5.12 11.25 -8.76
CA LEU A 318 -5.18 12.53 -8.03
C LEU A 318 -3.92 13.36 -8.33
N GLU A 319 -4.06 14.38 -9.17
CA GLU A 319 -2.95 15.24 -9.58
C GLU A 319 -2.63 16.36 -8.57
N SER A 320 -3.64 16.82 -7.83
CA SER A 320 -3.52 17.84 -6.80
C SER A 320 -4.66 17.74 -5.79
N ILE A 321 -4.43 18.21 -4.58
CA ILE A 321 -5.44 18.38 -3.54
C ILE A 321 -5.12 19.63 -2.72
N GLU A 322 -6.13 20.45 -2.46
CA GLU A 322 -6.00 21.63 -1.60
C GLU A 322 -6.37 21.23 -0.17
N LEU A 323 -5.41 21.29 0.73
CA LEU A 323 -5.60 21.03 2.14
C LEU A 323 -6.01 22.34 2.86
N PRO A 324 -7.14 22.37 3.58
CA PRO A 324 -7.55 23.54 4.33
C PRO A 324 -6.54 23.88 5.46
N GLU A 325 -6.38 25.17 5.76
CA GLU A 325 -5.51 25.62 6.86
C GLU A 325 -5.97 25.15 8.26
N SER A 326 -7.20 24.70 8.37
CA SER A 326 -7.75 24.08 9.60
C SER A 326 -7.17 22.71 9.92
N VAL A 327 -6.54 22.04 8.92
CA VAL A 327 -5.98 20.70 9.11
C VAL A 327 -4.72 20.78 9.99
N THR A 328 -4.74 20.05 11.09
CA THR A 328 -3.64 19.95 12.05
C THR A 328 -3.02 18.58 12.12
N ALA A 329 -3.70 17.55 11.61
CA ALA A 329 -3.22 16.18 11.65
C ALA A 329 -3.48 15.44 10.32
N ILE A 330 -2.42 14.77 9.82
CA ILE A 330 -2.51 13.92 8.62
C ILE A 330 -1.89 12.56 8.98
N GLY A 331 -2.66 11.50 8.80
CA GLY A 331 -2.29 10.14 9.24
C GLY A 331 -1.25 9.45 8.36
N THR A 332 -0.72 8.34 8.88
CA THR A 332 0.23 7.47 8.18
C THR A 332 -0.29 7.05 6.80
N GLY A 333 0.56 7.17 5.79
CA GLY A 333 0.25 6.76 4.41
C GLY A 333 -0.95 7.47 3.79
N ALA A 334 -1.34 8.66 4.29
CA ALA A 334 -2.57 9.32 3.85
C ALA A 334 -2.65 9.52 2.34
N PHE A 335 -1.53 9.78 1.67
CA PHE A 335 -1.40 9.95 0.22
C PHE A 335 -0.48 8.91 -0.42
N ARG A 336 -0.26 7.78 0.25
CA ARG A 336 0.56 6.69 -0.26
C ARG A 336 0.08 6.24 -1.65
N GLU A 337 1.01 6.04 -2.59
CA GLU A 337 0.73 5.61 -3.96
C GLU A 337 -0.21 6.55 -4.75
N CYS A 338 -0.25 7.82 -4.39
CA CYS A 338 -0.86 8.85 -5.24
C CYS A 338 0.10 9.21 -6.37
N VAL A 339 0.30 8.28 -7.30
CA VAL A 339 1.36 8.36 -8.32
C VAL A 339 1.27 9.55 -9.27
N ALA A 340 0.07 10.13 -9.46
CA ALA A 340 -0.14 11.31 -10.29
C ALA A 340 -0.01 12.63 -9.53
N LEU A 341 0.13 12.61 -8.19
CA LEU A 341 0.20 13.82 -7.35
C LEU A 341 1.47 14.61 -7.68
N LYS A 342 1.29 15.84 -8.16
CA LYS A 342 2.40 16.70 -8.62
C LYS A 342 2.84 17.72 -7.56
N LYS A 343 1.88 18.22 -6.82
CA LYS A 343 2.09 19.32 -5.87
C LYS A 343 1.20 19.19 -4.65
N ILE A 344 1.75 19.53 -3.48
CA ILE A 344 0.97 19.63 -2.25
C ILE A 344 1.52 20.77 -1.36
N VAL A 345 0.61 21.49 -0.71
CA VAL A 345 0.92 22.46 0.33
C VAL A 345 0.45 21.87 1.66
N VAL A 346 1.37 21.65 2.57
CA VAL A 346 1.05 21.16 3.92
C VAL A 346 0.66 22.33 4.81
N PRO A 347 -0.54 22.30 5.44
CA PRO A 347 -1.03 23.40 6.25
C PRO A 347 -0.16 23.74 7.46
N SER A 348 -0.22 25.01 7.89
CA SER A 348 0.62 25.52 8.98
C SER A 348 0.36 24.89 10.36
N GLY A 349 -0.80 24.25 10.55
CA GLY A 349 -1.14 23.49 11.74
C GLY A 349 -0.45 22.12 11.86
N VAL A 350 0.14 21.62 10.78
CA VAL A 350 0.76 20.27 10.75
C VAL A 350 2.19 20.35 11.27
N GLU A 351 2.48 19.62 12.34
CA GLU A 351 3.81 19.57 12.97
C GLU A 351 4.62 18.33 12.56
N CYS A 352 4.00 17.32 11.93
CA CYS A 352 4.65 16.07 11.53
C CYS A 352 4.18 15.61 10.15
N ILE A 353 5.11 15.32 9.25
CA ILE A 353 4.84 14.49 8.06
C ILE A 353 4.85 13.05 8.54
N ALA A 354 3.70 12.40 8.56
CA ALA A 354 3.55 11.06 9.11
C ALA A 354 4.35 10.02 8.28
N LYS A 355 4.60 8.87 8.90
CA LYS A 355 5.23 7.72 8.23
C LYS A 355 4.51 7.40 6.91
N GLU A 356 5.28 7.17 5.83
CA GLU A 356 4.79 6.78 4.50
C GLU A 356 3.76 7.74 3.88
N MET A 357 3.67 9.01 4.36
CA MET A 357 2.61 9.93 3.93
C MET A 357 2.57 10.10 2.41
N PHE A 358 3.72 10.21 1.75
CA PHE A 358 3.86 10.37 0.29
C PHE A 358 4.65 9.22 -0.35
N TYR A 359 4.60 8.04 0.26
CA TYR A 359 5.25 6.83 -0.24
C TYR A 359 4.82 6.52 -1.67
N GLU A 360 5.76 6.37 -2.61
CA GLU A 360 5.49 6.13 -4.04
C GLU A 360 4.63 7.20 -4.73
N CYS A 361 4.73 8.46 -4.32
CA CYS A 361 4.19 9.58 -5.08
C CYS A 361 5.14 9.96 -6.23
N ALA A 362 5.22 9.09 -7.24
CA ALA A 362 6.25 9.15 -8.29
C ALA A 362 6.26 10.45 -9.12
N SER A 363 5.13 11.16 -9.26
CA SER A 363 5.05 12.43 -9.99
C SER A 363 5.24 13.67 -9.10
N LEU A 364 5.49 13.51 -7.80
CA LEU A 364 5.56 14.63 -6.85
C LEU A 364 6.83 15.47 -7.08
N THR A 365 6.62 16.69 -7.59
CA THR A 365 7.72 17.62 -7.90
C THR A 365 7.84 18.74 -6.88
N GLU A 366 6.76 19.11 -6.19
CA GLU A 366 6.72 20.25 -5.29
C GLU A 366 5.98 19.94 -4.00
N VAL A 367 6.66 20.12 -2.88
CA VAL A 367 6.08 20.00 -1.53
C VAL A 367 6.41 21.26 -0.75
N ALA A 368 5.39 22.03 -0.39
CA ALA A 368 5.56 23.18 0.49
C ALA A 368 5.34 22.73 1.95
N LEU A 369 6.40 22.76 2.74
CA LEU A 369 6.38 22.39 4.15
C LEU A 369 6.21 23.62 5.04
N PRO A 370 5.41 23.55 6.12
CA PRO A 370 5.21 24.68 7.02
C PRO A 370 6.39 24.90 7.97
N ASN A 371 6.63 26.15 8.37
CA ASN A 371 7.68 26.50 9.33
C ASN A 371 7.43 25.96 10.77
N THR A 372 6.28 25.33 11.01
CA THR A 372 5.91 24.66 12.26
C THR A 372 6.32 23.21 12.30
N LEU A 373 6.75 22.65 11.15
CA LEU A 373 7.08 21.23 11.01
C LEU A 373 8.27 20.86 11.90
N LYS A 374 8.13 19.79 12.70
CA LYS A 374 9.16 19.29 13.62
C LYS A 374 9.74 17.96 13.19
N GLU A 375 8.92 17.13 12.54
CA GLU A 375 9.29 15.75 12.23
C GLU A 375 8.88 15.35 10.81
N ILE A 376 9.73 14.55 10.17
CA ILE A 376 9.42 13.81 8.93
C ILE A 376 9.55 12.33 9.25
N GLY A 377 8.45 11.59 9.13
CA GLY A 377 8.37 10.17 9.47
C GLY A 377 9.14 9.25 8.53
N ALA A 378 9.31 8.00 8.94
CA ALA A 378 10.00 7.00 8.13
C ALA A 378 9.31 6.78 6.78
N ASN A 379 10.10 6.63 5.71
CA ASN A 379 9.65 6.43 4.33
C ASN A 379 8.65 7.50 3.83
N ALA A 380 8.66 8.69 4.43
CA ALA A 380 7.64 9.71 4.13
C ALA A 380 7.60 10.12 2.66
N PHE A 381 8.74 10.14 1.98
CA PHE A 381 8.93 10.43 0.56
C PHE A 381 9.63 9.29 -0.20
N TYR A 382 9.49 8.04 0.30
CA TYR A 382 10.07 6.89 -0.38
C TYR A 382 9.60 6.84 -1.84
N ASN A 383 10.56 6.65 -2.78
CA ASN A 383 10.30 6.52 -4.22
C ASN A 383 9.45 7.68 -4.81
N CYS A 384 9.75 8.91 -4.38
CA CYS A 384 9.24 10.12 -5.02
C CYS A 384 10.16 10.50 -6.19
N ASP A 385 10.03 9.77 -7.31
CA ASP A 385 10.95 9.78 -8.45
C ASP A 385 11.15 11.16 -9.09
N ALA A 386 10.11 12.01 -9.06
CA ALA A 386 10.15 13.33 -9.70
C ALA A 386 10.61 14.45 -8.76
N LEU A 387 10.86 14.16 -7.47
CA LEU A 387 11.21 15.19 -6.47
C LEU A 387 12.66 15.64 -6.67
N GLU A 388 12.86 16.77 -7.34
CA GLU A 388 14.20 17.33 -7.63
C GLU A 388 14.83 18.06 -6.44
N SER A 389 14.01 18.68 -5.61
CA SER A 389 14.44 19.41 -4.41
C SER A 389 13.30 19.52 -3.39
N ILE A 390 13.67 19.66 -2.11
CA ILE A 390 12.74 19.97 -1.04
C ILE A 390 13.41 20.90 -0.03
N GLU A 391 12.68 21.95 0.38
CA GLU A 391 13.15 22.87 1.40
C GLU A 391 12.69 22.40 2.79
N LEU A 392 13.64 22.00 3.62
CA LEU A 392 13.38 21.58 5.00
C LEU A 392 13.36 22.81 5.92
N PRO A 393 12.24 23.06 6.62
CA PRO A 393 12.16 24.16 7.58
C PRO A 393 13.20 24.01 8.71
N ALA A 394 13.72 25.14 9.22
CA ALA A 394 14.68 25.12 10.33
C ALA A 394 14.13 24.51 11.63
N SER A 395 12.83 24.40 11.76
CA SER A 395 12.11 23.78 12.87
C SER A 395 12.19 22.25 12.91
N VAL A 396 12.59 21.61 11.79
CA VAL A 396 12.70 20.16 11.70
C VAL A 396 13.87 19.68 12.54
N THR A 397 13.60 18.78 13.48
CA THR A 397 14.58 18.19 14.42
C THR A 397 14.74 16.69 14.25
N ALA A 398 13.82 16.01 13.58
CA ALA A 398 13.87 14.57 13.35
C ALA A 398 13.43 14.20 11.93
N ILE A 399 14.20 13.30 11.31
CA ILE A 399 13.87 12.74 9.99
C ILE A 399 14.04 11.21 10.09
N GLY A 400 12.98 10.47 9.77
CA GLY A 400 12.93 9.02 9.92
C GLY A 400 13.74 8.24 8.90
N SER A 401 13.93 6.95 9.16
CA SER A 401 14.61 6.02 8.26
C SER A 401 13.96 5.97 6.89
N GLY A 402 14.76 5.95 5.83
CA GLY A 402 14.29 5.89 4.45
C GLY A 402 13.44 7.08 4.00
N ALA A 403 13.45 8.20 4.73
CA ALA A 403 12.52 9.31 4.47
C ALA A 403 12.56 9.82 3.01
N PHE A 404 13.74 9.79 2.38
CA PHE A 404 13.97 10.17 0.97
C PHE A 404 14.58 9.02 0.15
N ARG A 405 14.46 7.80 0.65
CA ARG A 405 14.98 6.62 -0.05
C ARG A 405 14.38 6.51 -1.45
N GLU A 406 15.25 6.23 -2.44
CA GLU A 406 14.88 6.09 -3.86
C GLU A 406 14.25 7.36 -4.49
N CYS A 407 14.54 8.55 -3.94
CA CYS A 407 14.22 9.81 -4.59
C CYS A 407 15.26 10.08 -5.70
N VAL A 408 15.13 9.37 -6.83
CA VAL A 408 16.18 9.31 -7.86
C VAL A 408 16.48 10.65 -8.55
N ALA A 409 15.50 11.57 -8.59
CA ALA A 409 15.69 12.90 -9.16
C ALA A 409 16.22 13.95 -8.17
N LEU A 410 16.31 13.64 -6.87
CA LEU A 410 16.73 14.61 -5.83
C LEU A 410 18.18 15.04 -6.05
N LYS A 411 18.38 16.31 -6.36
CA LYS A 411 19.69 16.89 -6.70
C LYS A 411 20.37 17.55 -5.52
N LYS A 412 19.58 18.20 -4.69
CA LYS A 412 20.08 19.01 -3.57
C LYS A 412 19.16 18.91 -2.36
N ILE A 413 19.77 18.85 -1.17
CA ILE A 413 19.05 18.99 0.10
C ILE A 413 19.92 19.70 1.14
N VAL A 414 19.29 20.54 1.98
CA VAL A 414 19.90 21.17 3.14
C VAL A 414 19.27 20.58 4.40
N VAL A 415 20.06 19.88 5.19
CA VAL A 415 19.60 19.28 6.45
C VAL A 415 19.57 20.36 7.54
N SER A 416 18.41 20.52 8.17
CA SER A 416 18.16 21.56 9.19
C SER A 416 19.09 21.43 10.38
N SER A 417 19.40 22.57 11.00
CA SER A 417 20.32 22.65 12.16
C SER A 417 19.83 21.92 13.42
N GLY A 418 18.55 21.56 13.49
CA GLY A 418 18.00 20.76 14.58
C GLY A 418 18.21 19.25 14.44
N VAL A 419 18.64 18.77 13.26
CA VAL A 419 18.81 17.34 12.99
C VAL A 419 20.16 16.87 13.49
N GLU A 420 20.18 15.97 14.47
CA GLU A 420 21.38 15.39 15.05
C GLU A 420 21.78 14.04 14.44
N CYS A 421 20.91 13.42 13.63
CA CYS A 421 21.15 12.09 13.08
C CYS A 421 20.62 11.99 11.62
N ILE A 422 21.46 11.53 10.71
CA ILE A 422 21.01 11.02 9.40
C ILE A 422 20.59 9.56 9.62
N ALA A 423 19.31 9.31 9.53
CA ALA A 423 18.72 7.99 9.82
C ALA A 423 19.13 6.93 8.79
N GLU A 424 18.88 5.68 9.13
CA GLU A 424 19.16 4.53 8.27
C GLU A 424 18.48 4.67 6.92
N GLU A 425 19.25 4.45 5.82
CA GLU A 425 18.79 4.50 4.44
C GLU A 425 18.10 5.81 4.04
N MET A 426 18.32 6.92 4.77
CA MET A 426 17.58 8.17 4.56
C MET A 426 17.65 8.66 3.12
N PHE A 427 18.80 8.55 2.47
CA PHE A 427 19.06 8.96 1.07
C PHE A 427 19.54 7.78 0.21
N TYR A 428 19.20 6.56 0.59
CA TYR A 428 19.56 5.36 -0.18
C TYR A 428 19.02 5.46 -1.62
N GLU A 429 19.90 5.22 -2.61
CA GLU A 429 19.55 5.32 -4.04
C GLU A 429 19.03 6.70 -4.51
N CYS A 430 19.40 7.80 -3.84
CA CYS A 430 19.23 9.14 -4.39
C CYS A 430 20.24 9.37 -5.52
N ALA A 431 19.96 8.78 -6.67
CA ALA A 431 20.92 8.65 -7.77
C ALA A 431 21.41 9.98 -8.36
N SER A 432 20.60 11.05 -8.31
CA SER A 432 20.95 12.38 -8.81
C SER A 432 21.50 13.32 -7.74
N LEU A 433 21.65 12.88 -6.48
CA LEU A 433 22.09 13.75 -5.39
C LEU A 433 23.56 14.17 -5.59
N THR A 434 23.74 15.44 -5.91
CA THR A 434 25.06 16.05 -6.12
C THR A 434 25.49 16.97 -4.99
N GLU A 435 24.54 17.55 -4.26
CA GLU A 435 24.80 18.53 -3.21
C GLU A 435 23.97 18.22 -1.95
N ILE A 436 24.66 18.03 -0.83
CA ILE A 436 24.05 17.96 0.48
C ILE A 436 24.78 18.85 1.46
N VAL A 437 24.02 19.64 2.22
CA VAL A 437 24.56 20.47 3.30
C VAL A 437 24.14 19.83 4.63
N LEU A 438 25.11 19.38 5.41
CA LEU A 438 24.91 18.80 6.72
C LEU A 438 25.06 19.86 7.82
N SER A 439 24.27 19.70 8.89
CA SER A 439 24.33 20.60 10.05
C SER A 439 25.54 20.35 10.92
N ASN A 440 26.12 21.40 11.50
CA ASN A 440 27.18 21.31 12.50
C ASN A 440 26.74 20.70 13.84
N THR A 441 25.47 20.39 14.00
CA THR A 441 24.92 19.67 15.17
C THR A 441 24.82 18.17 14.95
N LEU A 442 25.09 17.70 13.71
CA LEU A 442 25.00 16.29 13.34
C LEU A 442 26.00 15.44 14.15
N LYS A 443 25.55 14.37 14.76
CA LYS A 443 26.35 13.46 15.59
C LYS A 443 26.51 12.08 14.95
N GLU A 444 25.53 11.63 14.21
CA GLU A 444 25.50 10.27 13.72
C GLU A 444 25.00 10.19 12.26
N ILE A 445 25.63 9.34 11.47
CA ILE A 445 25.17 8.92 10.14
C ILE A 445 24.96 7.41 10.23
N LYS A 446 23.72 6.95 10.06
CA LYS A 446 23.38 5.53 10.24
C LYS A 446 23.68 4.68 9.01
N ARG A 447 23.38 3.37 9.13
CA ARG A 447 23.62 2.37 8.11
C ARG A 447 23.02 2.79 6.75
N ALA A 448 23.81 2.63 5.68
CA ALA A 448 23.42 2.84 4.29
C ALA A 448 22.78 4.22 3.98
N ALA A 449 23.05 5.22 4.83
CA ALA A 449 22.37 6.52 4.77
C ALA A 449 22.47 7.23 3.41
N PHE A 450 23.61 7.06 2.72
CA PHE A 450 23.91 7.60 1.38
C PHE A 450 24.31 6.49 0.37
N ALA A 451 24.00 5.23 0.70
CA ALA A 451 24.38 4.15 -0.21
C ALA A 451 23.72 4.34 -1.58
N HIS A 452 24.51 4.11 -2.64
CA HIS A 452 24.10 4.27 -4.03
C HIS A 452 23.70 5.69 -4.46
N CYS A 453 24.17 6.73 -3.74
CA CYS A 453 24.13 8.11 -4.24
C CYS A 453 25.19 8.29 -5.33
N ILE A 454 24.92 7.73 -6.52
CA ILE A 454 25.91 7.57 -7.59
C ILE A 454 26.46 8.89 -8.15
N ALA A 455 25.71 9.99 -8.06
CA ALA A 455 26.15 11.29 -8.54
C ALA A 455 26.87 12.14 -7.47
N LEU A 456 26.96 11.67 -6.22
CA LEU A 456 27.60 12.43 -5.13
C LEU A 456 29.10 12.49 -5.32
N GLU A 457 29.62 13.66 -5.69
CA GLU A 457 31.05 13.85 -5.95
C GLU A 457 31.86 14.18 -4.69
N SER A 458 31.25 14.84 -3.73
CA SER A 458 31.87 15.22 -2.46
C SER A 458 30.81 15.43 -1.38
N ILE A 459 31.20 15.24 -0.11
CA ILE A 459 30.39 15.53 1.05
C ILE A 459 31.30 16.07 2.17
N GLU A 460 30.90 17.16 2.80
CA GLU A 460 31.58 17.71 3.97
C GLU A 460 30.96 17.13 5.24
N LEU A 461 31.70 16.30 5.95
CA LEU A 461 31.26 15.73 7.23
C LEU A 461 31.63 16.69 8.35
N PRO A 462 30.65 17.16 9.18
CA PRO A 462 30.93 18.02 10.30
C PRO A 462 31.81 17.33 11.36
N GLU A 463 32.67 18.10 12.02
CA GLU A 463 33.52 17.62 13.14
C GLU A 463 32.71 17.08 14.34
N SER A 464 31.44 17.43 14.43
CA SER A 464 30.51 16.93 15.47
C SER A 464 30.11 15.47 15.26
N VAL A 465 30.39 14.87 14.10
CA VAL A 465 30.02 13.48 13.79
C VAL A 465 30.97 12.53 14.51
N THR A 466 30.42 11.66 15.35
CA THR A 466 31.14 10.69 16.17
C THR A 466 30.82 9.24 15.80
N ALA A 467 29.86 8.99 14.92
CA ALA A 467 29.52 7.64 14.44
C ALA A 467 29.07 7.66 12.97
N ILE A 468 29.61 6.73 12.18
CA ILE A 468 29.17 6.50 10.78
C ILE A 468 28.92 5.01 10.62
N GLY A 469 27.70 4.65 10.21
CA GLY A 469 27.26 3.26 10.12
C GLY A 469 27.83 2.50 8.91
N SER A 470 27.64 1.19 8.92
CA SER A 470 28.04 0.31 7.82
C SER A 470 27.37 0.70 6.52
N SER A 471 28.09 0.56 5.41
CA SER A 471 27.63 0.88 4.03
C SER A 471 27.17 2.33 3.85
N ALA A 472 27.50 3.25 4.75
CA ALA A 472 26.93 4.61 4.73
C ALA A 472 27.13 5.33 3.39
N PHE A 473 28.23 5.08 2.67
CA PHE A 473 28.57 5.64 1.37
C PHE A 473 28.84 4.56 0.31
N SER A 474 28.40 3.31 0.56
CA SER A 474 28.61 2.23 -0.39
C SER A 474 27.98 2.54 -1.75
N GLY A 475 28.67 2.28 -2.86
CA GLY A 475 28.17 2.55 -4.20
C GLY A 475 28.07 4.02 -4.58
N CYS A 476 28.69 4.94 -3.85
CA CYS A 476 28.84 6.33 -4.26
C CYS A 476 29.89 6.44 -5.37
N LEU A 477 29.49 6.06 -6.61
CA LEU A 477 30.38 5.86 -7.73
C LEU A 477 31.22 7.10 -8.10
N SER A 478 30.67 8.29 -7.89
CA SER A 478 31.30 9.57 -8.26
C SER A 478 32.09 10.21 -7.09
N LEU A 479 32.04 9.66 -5.89
CA LEU A 479 32.73 10.22 -4.72
C LEU A 479 34.24 10.22 -4.90
N LYS A 480 34.85 11.42 -4.94
CA LYS A 480 36.29 11.60 -5.23
C LYS A 480 37.13 11.72 -3.96
N LYS A 481 36.58 12.38 -2.96
CA LYS A 481 37.30 12.69 -1.72
C LYS A 481 36.38 12.56 -0.51
N ILE A 482 36.93 12.06 0.58
CA ILE A 482 36.26 12.07 1.88
C ILE A 482 37.27 12.40 3.01
N VAL A 483 36.86 13.26 3.92
CA VAL A 483 37.57 13.54 5.16
C VAL A 483 36.72 12.98 6.31
N VAL A 484 37.24 11.97 6.98
CA VAL A 484 36.56 11.34 8.11
C VAL A 484 36.86 12.15 9.38
N PRO A 485 35.86 12.61 10.13
CA PRO A 485 36.06 13.48 11.32
C PRO A 485 36.85 12.83 12.43
N ASP A 486 37.53 13.70 13.23
CA ASP A 486 38.34 13.31 14.39
C ASP A 486 37.46 12.68 15.46
N GLY A 487 36.90 11.98 15.79
CA GLY A 487 35.98 11.33 16.73
C GLY A 487 35.57 9.94 16.30
N ILE A 488 35.86 9.62 15.04
CA ILE A 488 35.57 8.31 14.50
C ILE A 488 36.68 7.32 14.88
N GLU A 489 36.31 6.28 15.61
CA GLU A 489 37.22 5.21 16.01
C GLU A 489 37.19 4.00 15.09
N ARG A 490 36.18 3.87 14.22
CA ARG A 490 35.99 2.72 13.32
C ARG A 490 35.51 3.14 11.96
N ILE A 491 36.10 2.58 10.91
CA ILE A 491 35.49 2.53 9.59
C ILE A 491 34.67 1.25 9.53
N GLU A 492 33.38 1.39 9.52
CA GLU A 492 32.43 0.26 9.56
C GLU A 492 32.44 -0.55 8.25
N GLY A 493 31.88 -1.76 8.30
CA GLY A 493 31.91 -2.67 7.15
C GLY A 493 31.24 -2.09 5.91
N ASN A 494 31.92 -2.22 4.76
CA ASN A 494 31.46 -1.76 3.45
C ASN A 494 31.17 -0.25 3.37
N MET A 495 31.74 0.56 4.30
CA MET A 495 31.39 1.98 4.40
C MET A 495 31.61 2.75 3.11
N PHE A 496 32.72 2.48 2.41
CA PHE A 496 33.09 3.06 1.13
C PHE A 496 33.19 2.00 0.02
N GLY A 497 32.54 0.84 0.20
CA GLY A 497 32.54 -0.20 -0.82
C GLY A 497 32.01 0.31 -2.15
N ASP A 498 32.69 -0.05 -3.25
CA ASP A 498 32.35 0.35 -4.61
C ASP A 498 32.33 1.86 -4.87
N CYS A 499 33.09 2.64 -4.09
CA CYS A 499 33.36 4.05 -4.40
C CYS A 499 34.43 4.12 -5.50
N THR A 500 34.03 3.83 -6.74
CA THR A 500 34.95 3.61 -7.86
C THR A 500 35.73 4.85 -8.31
N SER A 501 35.31 6.05 -7.94
CA SER A 501 36.03 7.32 -8.22
C SER A 501 36.84 7.85 -7.04
N LEU A 502 36.88 7.14 -5.91
CA LEU A 502 37.50 7.63 -4.66
C LEU A 502 39.03 7.62 -4.80
N THR A 503 39.63 8.82 -4.86
CA THR A 503 41.06 9.04 -4.99
C THR A 503 41.74 9.46 -3.70
N GLU A 504 41.01 10.10 -2.79
CA GLU A 504 41.56 10.67 -1.56
C GLU A 504 40.69 10.34 -0.35
N VAL A 505 41.29 9.72 0.66
CA VAL A 505 40.66 9.43 1.96
C VAL A 505 41.56 9.96 3.06
N VAL A 506 41.07 10.87 3.87
CA VAL A 506 41.75 11.36 5.06
C VAL A 506 41.11 10.65 6.28
N LEU A 507 41.90 9.83 6.96
CA LEU A 507 41.51 9.07 8.12
C LEU A 507 41.90 9.81 9.41
N PRO A 508 41.07 9.77 10.48
CA PRO A 508 41.36 10.45 11.72
C PRO A 508 42.44 9.73 12.55
N SER A 509 43.21 10.50 13.30
CA SER A 509 44.24 9.95 14.20
C SER A 509 43.69 9.08 15.33
N THR A 510 42.37 9.15 15.59
CA THR A 510 41.64 8.35 16.60
C THR A 510 41.23 6.97 16.13
N LEU A 511 41.40 6.67 14.79
CA LEU A 511 40.95 5.43 14.20
C LEU A 511 41.64 4.21 14.77
N LYS A 512 40.89 3.22 15.22
CA LYS A 512 41.36 1.95 15.79
C LYS A 512 41.13 0.73 14.92
N GLU A 513 40.03 0.74 14.14
CA GLU A 513 39.59 -0.43 13.41
C GLU A 513 39.09 -0.06 12.00
N ILE A 514 39.50 -0.82 10.99
CA ILE A 514 38.93 -0.80 9.64
C ILE A 514 38.24 -2.15 9.45
N ARG A 515 36.92 -2.16 9.33
CA ARG A 515 36.15 -3.39 9.22
C ARG A 515 36.11 -3.99 7.82
N GLY A 516 35.53 -5.18 7.72
CA GLY A 516 35.52 -5.93 6.47
C GLY A 516 34.87 -5.18 5.31
N MET A 517 35.45 -5.28 4.10
CA MET A 517 34.97 -4.65 2.86
C MET A 517 34.96 -3.11 2.89
N ALA A 518 35.53 -2.47 3.90
CA ALA A 518 35.42 -1.02 4.12
C ALA A 518 35.72 -0.17 2.87
N PHE A 519 36.69 -0.57 2.06
CA PHE A 519 37.12 0.05 0.79
C PHE A 519 37.09 -0.95 -0.38
N LEU A 520 36.25 -1.99 -0.30
CA LEU A 520 36.09 -2.95 -1.39
C LEU A 520 35.77 -2.22 -2.69
N GLY A 521 36.47 -2.53 -3.79
CA GLY A 521 36.19 -1.97 -5.11
C GLY A 521 36.51 -0.49 -5.30
N CYS A 522 37.31 0.15 -4.43
CA CYS A 522 37.83 1.50 -4.64
C CYS A 522 38.95 1.45 -5.70
N ILE A 523 38.57 1.25 -6.95
CA ILE A 523 39.50 0.86 -8.05
C ILE A 523 40.50 1.92 -8.42
N VAL A 524 40.26 3.21 -8.16
CA VAL A 524 41.18 4.31 -8.48
C VAL A 524 41.98 4.83 -7.28
N LEU A 525 41.78 4.25 -6.09
CA LEU A 525 42.50 4.63 -4.86
C LEU A 525 43.95 4.20 -4.98
N GLU A 526 44.85 5.19 -5.23
CA GLU A 526 46.27 4.90 -5.42
C GLU A 526 47.02 4.79 -4.09
N ASN A 527 46.65 5.58 -3.09
CA ASN A 527 47.34 5.65 -1.80
C ASN A 527 46.31 5.87 -0.68
N ILE A 528 46.59 5.31 0.49
CA ILE A 528 45.87 5.58 1.72
C ILE A 528 46.85 5.52 2.90
N GLU A 529 46.79 6.54 3.76
CA GLU A 529 47.62 6.58 4.97
C GLU A 529 46.80 6.02 6.15
N LEU A 530 47.28 4.90 6.69
CA LEU A 530 46.64 4.30 7.89
C LEU A 530 47.27 4.89 9.14
N PRO A 531 46.48 5.45 10.06
CA PRO A 531 47.00 5.95 11.32
C PRO A 531 47.62 4.86 12.19
N GLU A 532 48.70 5.19 12.92
CA GLU A 532 49.38 4.26 13.84
C GLU A 532 48.50 3.72 14.95
N SER A 533 47.38 4.36 15.25
CA SER A 533 46.36 3.93 16.20
C SER A 533 45.56 2.71 15.74
N VAL A 534 45.62 2.32 14.45
CA VAL A 534 44.89 1.19 13.90
C VAL A 534 45.48 -0.12 14.41
N THR A 535 44.64 -0.96 14.99
CA THR A 535 45.01 -2.28 15.55
C THR A 535 44.38 -3.46 14.82
N ALA A 536 43.36 -3.20 13.96
CA ALA A 536 42.68 -4.25 13.19
C ALA A 536 42.27 -3.79 11.79
N ILE A 537 42.50 -4.65 10.80
CA ILE A 537 42.03 -4.47 9.41
C ILE A 537 41.26 -5.73 9.01
N GLY A 538 40.00 -5.57 8.71
CA GLY A 538 39.08 -6.67 8.47
C GLY A 538 39.23 -7.36 7.12
N SER A 539 38.56 -8.50 6.96
CA SER A 539 38.57 -9.28 5.71
C SER A 539 38.09 -8.46 4.53
N ILE A 540 38.77 -8.57 3.39
CA ILE A 540 38.42 -7.92 2.12
C ILE A 540 38.44 -6.37 2.23
N ALA A 541 39.01 -5.80 3.30
CA ALA A 541 38.90 -4.36 3.56
C ALA A 541 39.36 -3.47 2.40
N PHE A 542 40.34 -3.89 1.62
CA PHE A 542 40.88 -3.25 0.42
C PHE A 542 40.77 -4.15 -0.82
N GLY A 543 39.87 -5.14 -0.77
CA GLY A 543 39.67 -6.03 -1.91
C GLY A 543 39.34 -5.27 -3.19
N GLY A 544 39.99 -5.58 -4.30
CA GLY A 544 39.75 -4.91 -5.58
C GLY A 544 40.21 -3.45 -5.69
N CYS A 545 40.99 -2.92 -4.74
CA CYS A 545 41.66 -1.61 -4.88
C CYS A 545 42.81 -1.74 -5.93
N SER A 546 42.39 -1.87 -7.20
CA SER A 546 43.31 -2.24 -8.27
C SER A 546 44.45 -1.23 -8.54
N SER A 547 44.20 0.07 -8.24
CA SER A 547 45.22 1.13 -8.41
C SER A 547 46.12 1.32 -7.18
N LEU A 548 45.85 0.64 -6.06
CA LEU A 548 46.65 0.80 -4.83
C LEU A 548 48.12 0.38 -5.08
N LYS A 549 49.05 1.32 -4.89
CA LYS A 549 50.47 1.12 -5.17
C LYS A 549 51.27 0.71 -3.94
N LYS A 550 50.91 1.27 -2.80
CA LYS A 550 51.62 1.08 -1.52
C LYS A 550 50.67 1.01 -0.37
N ILE A 551 50.94 0.16 0.60
CA ILE A 551 50.31 0.13 1.89
C ILE A 551 51.32 -0.02 3.02
N VAL A 552 51.17 0.79 4.07
CA VAL A 552 51.92 0.66 5.33
C VAL A 552 50.95 0.18 6.39
N VAL A 553 51.18 -1.05 6.85
CA VAL A 553 50.34 -1.63 7.90
C VAL A 553 50.86 -1.18 9.27
N PRO A 554 50.02 -0.55 10.13
CA PRO A 554 50.42 -0.02 11.43
C PRO A 554 50.92 -1.08 12.39
N THR A 555 51.76 -0.64 13.34
CA THR A 555 52.44 -1.53 14.28
C THR A 555 51.50 -2.23 15.28
N GLY A 556 50.29 -1.72 15.45
CA GLY A 556 49.23 -2.37 16.25
C GLY A 556 48.59 -3.61 15.63
N VAL A 557 48.82 -3.84 14.33
CA VAL A 557 48.18 -4.96 13.59
C VAL A 557 49.01 -6.23 13.73
N GLU A 558 48.44 -7.24 14.36
CA GLU A 558 49.09 -8.55 14.56
C GLU A 558 48.69 -9.61 13.51
N ARG A 559 47.63 -9.35 12.73
CA ARG A 559 47.10 -10.28 11.72
C ARG A 559 46.58 -9.53 10.49
N ILE A 560 46.88 -10.03 9.32
CA ILE A 560 46.24 -9.65 8.05
C ILE A 560 45.10 -10.65 7.82
N GLU A 561 43.87 -10.17 7.81
CA GLU A 561 42.69 -11.01 7.61
C GLU A 561 42.55 -11.56 6.20
N GLY A 562 41.63 -12.54 6.04
CA GLY A 562 41.46 -13.20 4.74
C GLY A 562 41.03 -12.25 3.63
N SER A 563 41.71 -12.34 2.46
CA SER A 563 41.43 -11.53 1.28
C SER A 563 41.55 -10.01 1.47
N THR A 564 42.19 -9.54 2.52
CA THR A 564 42.27 -8.09 2.86
C THR A 564 42.67 -7.24 1.67
N PHE A 565 43.69 -7.67 0.87
CA PHE A 565 44.23 -6.98 -0.32
C PHE A 565 44.04 -7.79 -1.60
N VAL A 566 43.02 -8.67 -1.64
CA VAL A 566 42.74 -9.47 -2.83
C VAL A 566 42.49 -8.59 -4.05
N GLY A 567 43.19 -8.84 -5.17
CA GLY A 567 42.99 -8.09 -6.39
C GLY A 567 43.55 -6.66 -6.41
N CYS A 568 44.45 -6.31 -5.48
CA CYS A 568 45.21 -5.07 -5.53
C CYS A 568 46.31 -5.22 -6.59
N SER A 569 45.91 -5.23 -7.87
CA SER A 569 46.80 -5.64 -9.00
C SER A 569 48.00 -4.75 -9.19
N ASN A 570 47.95 -3.46 -8.82
CA ASN A 570 49.06 -2.52 -8.92
C ASN A 570 49.88 -2.38 -7.62
N LEU A 571 49.61 -3.20 -6.61
CA LEU A 571 50.31 -3.13 -5.31
C LEU A 571 51.76 -3.63 -5.49
N THR A 572 52.73 -2.68 -5.38
CA THR A 572 54.16 -2.95 -5.53
C THR A 572 54.90 -2.97 -4.21
N GLU A 573 54.38 -2.27 -3.18
CA GLU A 573 55.05 -2.11 -1.89
C GLU A 573 54.08 -2.36 -0.72
N VAL A 574 54.42 -3.34 0.10
CA VAL A 574 53.72 -3.67 1.34
C VAL A 574 54.69 -3.59 2.49
N VAL A 575 54.45 -2.66 3.43
CA VAL A 575 55.22 -2.56 4.66
C VAL A 575 54.46 -3.25 5.77
N LEU A 576 54.94 -4.41 6.21
CA LEU A 576 54.32 -5.18 7.30
C LEU A 576 55.01 -4.86 8.63
N PRO A 577 54.24 -4.76 9.73
CA PRO A 577 54.78 -4.42 11.04
C PRO A 577 55.58 -5.59 11.64
N SER A 578 56.55 -5.25 12.50
CA SER A 578 57.35 -6.23 13.26
C SER A 578 56.55 -7.06 14.28
N THR A 579 55.32 -6.69 14.51
CA THR A 579 54.36 -7.37 15.40
C THR A 579 53.49 -8.41 14.74
N LEU A 580 53.50 -8.49 13.39
CA LEU A 580 52.62 -9.36 12.59
C LEU A 580 52.93 -10.84 12.86
N LYS A 581 51.91 -11.59 13.23
CA LYS A 581 51.98 -13.03 13.51
C LYS A 581 51.39 -13.92 12.46
N GLU A 582 50.34 -13.46 11.77
CA GLU A 582 49.56 -14.27 10.85
C GLU A 582 49.16 -13.50 9.58
N ILE A 583 49.25 -14.16 8.43
CA ILE A 583 48.68 -13.71 7.15
C ILE A 583 47.65 -14.75 6.73
N MET A 584 46.38 -14.40 6.76
CA MET A 584 45.27 -15.31 6.51
C MET A 584 45.10 -15.64 5.02
N GLY A 585 44.24 -16.60 4.72
CA GLY A 585 44.03 -17.10 3.36
C GLY A 585 43.68 -16.02 2.35
N MET A 586 44.27 -16.07 1.16
CA MET A 586 44.04 -15.17 0.01
C MET A 586 44.36 -13.69 0.27
N ALA A 587 45.02 -13.36 1.39
CA ALA A 587 45.24 -11.99 1.84
C ALA A 587 45.82 -11.05 0.75
N PHE A 588 46.71 -11.51 -0.06
CA PHE A 588 47.36 -10.80 -1.21
C PHE A 588 47.09 -11.51 -2.55
N ARG A 589 46.08 -12.37 -2.63
CA ARG A 589 45.78 -13.06 -3.90
C ARG A 589 45.55 -12.09 -5.04
N ASN A 590 46.15 -12.34 -6.23
CA ASN A 590 46.02 -11.50 -7.42
C ASN A 590 46.64 -10.09 -7.24
N CYS A 591 47.69 -9.94 -6.41
CA CYS A 591 48.55 -8.75 -6.39
C CYS A 591 49.61 -8.88 -7.48
N GLU A 592 49.23 -8.65 -8.73
CA GLU A 592 50.01 -8.98 -9.94
C GLU A 592 51.29 -8.13 -10.10
N ALA A 593 51.41 -7.00 -9.42
CA ALA A 593 52.59 -6.17 -9.40
C ALA A 593 53.54 -6.45 -8.21
N LEU A 594 53.15 -7.31 -7.25
CA LEU A 594 53.93 -7.58 -6.04
C LEU A 594 55.04 -8.57 -6.31
N LYS A 595 56.26 -8.03 -6.54
CA LYS A 595 57.46 -8.81 -6.83
C LYS A 595 58.28 -9.10 -5.58
N THR A 596 58.17 -8.30 -4.56
CA THR A 596 58.94 -8.41 -3.33
C THR A 596 58.07 -8.24 -2.11
N VAL A 597 58.32 -9.00 -1.05
CA VAL A 597 57.69 -8.85 0.24
C VAL A 597 58.70 -8.94 1.38
N VAL A 598 58.59 -8.06 2.37
CA VAL A 598 59.37 -8.12 3.60
C VAL A 598 58.50 -8.75 4.68
N LEU A 599 58.85 -9.93 5.16
CA LEU A 599 58.18 -10.66 6.22
C LEU A 599 58.90 -10.47 7.57
N PRO A 600 58.21 -10.11 8.63
CA PRO A 600 58.84 -9.93 9.94
C PRO A 600 59.18 -11.28 10.60
N SER A 601 60.17 -11.29 11.51
CA SER A 601 60.60 -12.48 12.28
C SER A 601 59.49 -13.00 13.22
N SER A 602 58.54 -12.18 13.58
CA SER A 602 57.37 -12.54 14.40
C SER A 602 56.35 -13.44 13.68
N LEU A 603 56.40 -13.54 12.34
CA LEU A 603 55.43 -14.27 11.54
C LEU A 603 55.45 -15.77 11.82
N LYS A 604 54.31 -16.38 12.02
CA LYS A 604 54.12 -17.79 12.36
C LYS A 604 53.36 -18.60 11.34
N ASP A 605 52.36 -17.92 10.68
CA ASP A 605 51.46 -18.63 9.78
C ASP A 605 51.16 -17.82 8.52
N ILE A 606 51.15 -18.51 7.36
CA ILE A 606 50.73 -18.02 6.05
C ILE A 606 49.60 -18.92 5.55
N GLY A 607 48.37 -18.40 5.55
CA GLY A 607 47.15 -19.10 5.19
C GLY A 607 47.08 -19.52 3.71
N LYS A 608 46.10 -20.33 3.39
CA LYS A 608 45.88 -20.92 2.05
C LYS A 608 45.83 -19.87 0.94
N GLY A 609 46.70 -19.97 -0.05
CA GLY A 609 46.75 -19.10 -1.23
C GLY A 609 46.92 -17.60 -0.92
N ALA A 610 47.52 -17.28 0.23
CA ALA A 610 47.71 -15.89 0.68
C ALA A 610 48.44 -15.03 -0.37
N PHE A 611 49.39 -15.59 -1.11
CA PHE A 611 50.12 -14.94 -2.20
C PHE A 611 49.85 -15.59 -3.57
N SER A 612 48.73 -16.28 -3.71
CA SER A 612 48.36 -16.90 -5.00
C SER A 612 48.27 -15.84 -6.10
N ASN A 613 48.89 -16.13 -7.26
CA ASN A 613 49.00 -15.21 -8.41
C ASN A 613 49.75 -13.89 -8.10
N CYS A 614 50.68 -13.90 -7.14
CA CYS A 614 51.67 -12.84 -6.97
C CYS A 614 52.98 -13.27 -7.67
N PRO A 615 53.60 -12.45 -8.56
CA PRO A 615 54.82 -12.81 -9.24
C PRO A 615 56.04 -12.52 -8.33
N LEU A 616 56.07 -13.13 -7.14
CA LEU A 616 57.17 -12.90 -6.17
C LEU A 616 58.48 -13.41 -6.69
N GLU A 617 59.44 -12.51 -6.81
CA GLU A 617 60.83 -12.77 -7.19
C GLU A 617 61.71 -12.92 -5.92
N SER A 618 61.40 -12.16 -4.85
CA SER A 618 62.20 -12.11 -3.64
C SER A 618 61.36 -11.99 -2.38
N VAL A 619 61.71 -12.75 -1.35
CA VAL A 619 61.21 -12.69 0.02
C VAL A 619 62.33 -12.25 0.95
N PHE A 620 62.16 -11.13 1.60
CA PHE A 620 63.07 -10.62 2.61
C PHE A 620 62.54 -10.94 4.00
N PHE A 621 63.11 -11.90 4.69
CA PHE A 621 62.67 -12.31 6.01
C PHE A 621 63.50 -11.59 7.11
N GLY A 622 62.82 -11.02 8.10
CA GLY A 622 63.39 -10.19 9.14
C GLY A 622 64.11 -10.97 10.27
N GLY A 623 64.26 -12.27 10.13
CA GLY A 623 64.87 -13.17 11.08
C GLY A 623 65.86 -14.13 10.44
N THR A 624 66.16 -15.22 11.15
CA THR A 624 67.07 -16.29 10.73
C THR A 624 66.42 -17.31 9.80
N GLU A 625 67.23 -18.13 9.10
CA GLU A 625 66.74 -19.24 8.30
C GLU A 625 65.93 -20.27 9.10
N ALA A 626 66.36 -20.56 10.34
CA ALA A 626 65.65 -21.50 11.24
C ALA A 626 64.29 -20.97 11.65
N GLU A 627 64.15 -19.68 11.89
CA GLU A 627 62.84 -19.06 12.17
C GLU A 627 61.93 -19.07 10.94
N TYR A 628 62.44 -18.79 9.73
CA TYR A 628 61.69 -18.86 8.50
C TYR A 628 61.17 -20.27 8.24
N LEU A 629 61.98 -21.31 8.46
CA LEU A 629 61.57 -22.71 8.28
C LEU A 629 60.53 -23.16 9.32
N SER A 630 60.35 -22.42 10.38
CA SER A 630 59.30 -22.66 11.36
C SER A 630 57.94 -22.02 11.03
N VAL A 631 57.91 -21.14 10.02
CA VAL A 631 56.65 -20.53 9.56
C VAL A 631 55.80 -21.58 8.87
N SER A 632 54.58 -21.75 9.32
CA SER A 632 53.59 -22.60 8.66
C SER A 632 53.13 -21.94 7.36
N VAL A 633 53.28 -22.63 6.23
CA VAL A 633 52.83 -22.12 4.93
C VAL A 633 51.80 -23.10 4.35
N ALA A 634 50.54 -22.68 4.26
CA ALA A 634 49.46 -23.49 3.72
C ALA A 634 49.54 -23.62 2.18
N GLU A 635 48.81 -24.58 1.63
CA GLU A 635 48.74 -24.84 0.19
C GLU A 635 48.35 -23.64 -0.68
N GLY A 636 48.75 -23.61 -1.97
CA GLY A 636 48.45 -22.57 -2.94
C GLY A 636 49.29 -21.30 -2.79
N ASN A 637 50.48 -21.42 -2.16
CA ASN A 637 51.46 -20.36 -1.98
C ASN A 637 52.77 -20.63 -2.79
N ASP A 638 52.63 -21.22 -3.99
CA ASP A 638 53.78 -21.64 -4.80
C ASP A 638 54.71 -20.46 -5.13
N SER A 639 54.17 -19.26 -5.29
CA SER A 639 54.95 -18.05 -5.57
C SER A 639 55.93 -17.67 -4.46
N ILE A 640 55.51 -17.75 -3.18
CA ILE A 640 56.38 -17.44 -2.05
C ILE A 640 57.40 -18.57 -1.81
N LEU A 641 57.00 -19.82 -2.08
CA LEU A 641 57.90 -20.98 -1.93
C LEU A 641 58.97 -21.07 -3.02
N SER A 642 58.71 -20.49 -4.22
CA SER A 642 59.63 -20.48 -5.35
C SER A 642 60.53 -19.22 -5.42
N ALA A 643 60.18 -18.16 -4.66
CA ALA A 643 60.94 -16.92 -4.64
C ALA A 643 62.30 -17.08 -3.94
N ALA A 644 63.25 -16.23 -4.31
CA ALA A 644 64.54 -16.16 -3.61
C ALA A 644 64.33 -15.60 -2.19
N VAL A 645 64.78 -16.32 -1.17
CA VAL A 645 64.65 -15.91 0.23
C VAL A 645 65.96 -15.36 0.75
N TYR A 646 65.86 -14.17 1.39
CA TYR A 646 67.00 -13.46 2.00
C TYR A 646 66.73 -13.25 3.48
N PHE A 647 67.76 -13.46 4.34
CA PHE A 647 67.63 -13.33 5.78
C PHE A 647 68.26 -12.01 6.29
N TYR A 648 67.67 -11.41 7.30
CA TYR A 648 68.16 -10.10 7.81
C TYR A 648 69.53 -10.22 8.46
N SER A 649 70.43 -9.31 8.09
CA SER A 649 71.71 -9.11 8.81
C SER A 649 72.08 -7.64 8.79
N GLU A 650 72.31 -7.07 9.98
CA GLU A 650 72.68 -5.67 10.14
C GLU A 650 74.11 -5.39 9.63
N THR A 651 75.00 -6.40 9.73
CA THR A 651 76.36 -6.36 9.25
C THR A 651 76.52 -7.35 8.10
N GLU A 652 77.47 -7.07 7.21
CA GLU A 652 77.73 -7.97 6.09
C GLU A 652 78.24 -9.33 6.59
N PRO A 653 77.60 -10.44 6.27
CA PRO A 653 77.98 -11.77 6.65
C PRO A 653 79.25 -12.20 5.94
N THR A 654 80.13 -12.89 6.68
CA THR A 654 81.39 -13.42 6.13
C THR A 654 81.17 -14.66 5.29
N GLU A 655 80.07 -15.39 5.48
CA GLU A 655 79.68 -16.58 4.71
C GLU A 655 78.42 -16.35 3.96
N ASN A 656 78.35 -16.63 2.64
CA ASN A 656 77.17 -16.53 1.79
C ASN A 656 76.45 -15.18 1.87
N PRO A 657 77.11 -14.01 1.77
CA PRO A 657 76.44 -12.70 1.97
C PRO A 657 75.24 -12.52 1.05
N GLN A 658 75.24 -13.12 -0.14
CA GLN A 658 74.18 -13.09 -1.12
C GLN A 658 72.83 -13.74 -0.61
N LYS A 659 72.85 -14.44 0.51
CA LYS A 659 71.61 -14.96 1.20
C LYS A 659 71.08 -14.00 2.20
N PHE A 660 71.75 -12.87 2.42
CA PHE A 660 71.37 -11.93 3.45
C PHE A 660 70.96 -10.57 2.85
N TRP A 661 70.21 -9.79 3.60
CA TRP A 661 69.77 -8.45 3.25
C TRP A 661 69.89 -7.46 4.40
N ARG A 662 69.89 -6.18 4.03
CA ARG A 662 69.86 -5.03 4.95
C ARG A 662 68.94 -3.94 4.42
N TYR A 663 68.60 -2.99 5.24
CA TYR A 663 67.98 -1.75 4.78
C TYR A 663 69.04 -0.79 4.22
N SER A 664 68.79 -0.30 2.99
CA SER A 664 69.63 0.76 2.39
C SER A 664 68.67 1.80 1.79
N GLY A 665 68.73 3.03 2.33
CA GLY A 665 67.78 4.08 1.89
C GLY A 665 66.31 3.74 2.12
N GLY A 666 65.99 2.97 3.18
CA GLY A 666 64.63 2.55 3.50
C GLY A 666 64.08 1.38 2.70
N LYS A 667 64.87 0.79 1.79
CA LYS A 667 64.51 -0.36 0.98
C LYS A 667 65.32 -1.61 1.35
N PRO A 668 64.71 -2.82 1.28
CA PRO A 668 65.46 -4.05 1.44
C PRO A 668 66.39 -4.23 0.27
N LEU A 669 67.62 -4.52 0.55
CA LEU A 669 68.67 -4.74 -0.46
C LEU A 669 69.51 -5.95 -0.05
N PRO A 670 69.70 -6.97 -0.93
CA PRO A 670 70.64 -8.06 -0.66
C PRO A 670 72.09 -7.53 -0.49
N TRP A 671 72.83 -8.20 0.37
CA TRP A 671 74.23 -8.00 0.42
C TRP A 671 74.88 -8.51 -0.92
N ALA A 672 75.88 -7.80 -1.45
CA ALA A 672 76.51 -8.11 -2.75
C ALA A 672 77.37 -9.37 -2.72
#